data_27515c71bd2ca4c47a8bb189738daa44
#
_entry.id   27515c71bd2ca4c47a8bb189738daa44
#
_cell.length_a   1.000
_cell.length_b   1.000
_cell.length_c   1.000
_cell.angle_alpha   90.00
_cell.angle_beta   90.00
_cell.angle_gamma   90.00
#
_symmetry.space_group_name_H-M   'P 1'
#
loop_
_entity.id
_entity.type
_entity.pdbx_description
1 polymer ?
#
loop_
_entity_poly.entity_id
_entity_poly.type
_entity_poly.pdbx_seq_one_letter_code
_entity_poly.pdbx_strand_id
1 'polypeptide(L)'
;MAENIDPSAPEGSAESAVQAAPVPIHTNPGQLSLLAWIESLGGGLAEGVELFNDEEKGHYIRASKDLPSGLSSGTVVARCPVAATMSYLNFYPTLEGLPKHSFKYNRQFLRGTEPDVASAFLLMDQYLKGDDSPWAPYIKSLPKAENLTTTQYYEDEDLEWLDGTGLESIRAARLKDWKEKFEEGKMLLKYAGNTAIESYTWELFLWAMTIFGTRAFTSRVLKEFAPKSTPDDKIFSVLVPLVDLSNHRPLTKVEWHITPDAVGLKVIDGVKPGEEIHNNYGPKNNEALMVGYGFCLPDSIVDYRMLTIRAPMESPLYDATKRQNRMFPHKAHRYESSDYYITNIFFPFGDESSTIEKTVFSQNLLDAMSVIGANERDVKVIELEEDRIYIPVTNFGRSRSFLSGLCCLQQQLSNHIANANKGDYLKKTPQNEKQRNAQIYRQTQSMLARNAVAVTIWLLERAKDANWEENKHKVLNRLLDQLPEDWYGLPVRDRMRSLLTERESCVKQRELYKNHEITMHLPEKTRECFNEFTGRIQTSLDEIVEELEVDLPCLELLVYSMFIRFCVDTYKYLGPEKSKTALGPRLTKWAPLILESYPDPSDHDLLPEDSDTDYLLTTIHEAIVEMRENDIDTFKPVEEYAGPWVDKHGWLSRRSLRWAWYVAEDELLRVSYPPYSLVAGYPPEAPSKPVRRRSQDESDHEDLYFYIPALNEAEG
;
A
#
# COMPACT_ATOMS: atom_id res chain seq x y z
N MET A 1 9.58 70.82 7.51
CA MET A 1 9.58 70.89 6.05
C MET A 1 9.09 69.55 5.58
N ALA A 2 7.91 69.59 5.02
CA ALA A 2 7.24 68.46 4.45
C ALA A 2 7.69 68.34 3.00
N GLU A 3 7.91 67.14 2.51
CA GLU A 3 7.84 66.86 1.08
C GLU A 3 7.10 65.54 0.84
N ASN A 4 6.07 65.69 0.01
CA ASN A 4 5.15 64.69 -0.49
C ASN A 4 5.89 63.65 -1.34
N ILE A 5 5.51 62.37 -1.22
CA ILE A 5 5.67 61.37 -2.29
C ILE A 5 4.30 60.73 -2.59
N ASP A 6 3.91 60.89 -3.83
CA ASP A 6 2.69 60.47 -4.54
C ASP A 6 2.51 58.91 -4.54
N PRO A 7 1.32 58.37 -4.25
CA PRO A 7 1.03 56.94 -4.39
C PRO A 7 0.24 56.70 -5.67
N SER A 8 0.93 56.41 -6.76
CA SER A 8 0.26 55.87 -7.99
C SER A 8 1.12 54.81 -8.64
N ALA A 9 0.91 53.56 -8.23
CA ALA A 9 1.24 52.39 -9.02
C ALA A 9 -0.03 51.55 -9.19
N PRO A 10 -0.37 51.05 -10.38
CA PRO A 10 -1.65 50.43 -10.65
C PRO A 10 -1.73 49.05 -10.06
N GLU A 11 -2.79 48.80 -9.30
CA GLU A 11 -3.23 47.47 -8.90
C GLU A 11 -3.54 46.65 -10.17
N GLY A 12 -2.72 45.65 -10.43
CA GLY A 12 -3.02 44.59 -11.37
C GLY A 12 -4.20 43.78 -10.85
N SER A 13 -5.35 44.03 -11.45
CA SER A 13 -6.55 43.20 -11.24
C SER A 13 -6.25 41.76 -11.68
N ALA A 14 -6.11 40.87 -10.70
CA ALA A 14 -6.31 39.45 -10.94
C ALA A 14 -7.78 39.27 -11.36
N GLU A 15 -8.02 39.10 -12.62
CA GLU A 15 -9.28 38.55 -13.13
C GLU A 15 -9.41 37.13 -12.54
N SER A 16 -10.17 37.05 -11.44
CA SER A 16 -10.75 35.77 -11.01
C SER A 16 -11.59 35.27 -12.17
N ALA A 17 -11.20 34.17 -12.78
CA ALA A 17 -12.03 33.44 -13.70
C ALA A 17 -13.37 33.15 -12.98
N VAL A 18 -14.39 33.88 -13.33
CA VAL A 18 -15.75 33.63 -12.86
C VAL A 18 -16.13 32.28 -13.46
N GLN A 19 -16.06 31.21 -12.67
CA GLN A 19 -16.62 29.92 -13.02
C GLN A 19 -18.09 30.15 -13.40
N ALA A 20 -18.47 29.78 -14.63
CA ALA A 20 -19.84 29.91 -15.10
C ALA A 20 -20.75 29.18 -14.10
N ALA A 21 -21.80 29.86 -13.63
CA ALA A 21 -22.76 29.27 -12.72
C ALA A 21 -23.36 28.00 -13.35
N PRO A 22 -23.48 26.88 -12.60
CA PRO A 22 -24.04 25.63 -13.12
C PRO A 22 -25.41 25.85 -13.73
N VAL A 23 -25.65 25.32 -14.93
CA VAL A 23 -26.93 25.45 -15.62
C VAL A 23 -27.96 24.57 -14.89
N PRO A 24 -29.11 25.13 -14.45
CA PRO A 24 -30.15 24.32 -13.82
C PRO A 24 -30.63 23.21 -14.73
N ILE A 25 -30.82 22.02 -14.20
CA ILE A 25 -31.25 20.84 -14.97
C ILE A 25 -32.66 21.01 -15.59
N HIS A 26 -33.42 21.99 -15.13
CA HIS A 26 -34.72 22.35 -15.71
C HIS A 26 -34.66 22.63 -17.22
N THR A 27 -33.47 22.84 -17.78
CA THR A 27 -33.24 22.95 -19.21
C THR A 27 -32.96 21.61 -19.90
N ASN A 28 -32.78 20.50 -19.18
CA ASN A 28 -32.55 19.18 -19.74
C ASN A 28 -33.83 18.33 -19.71
N PRO A 29 -34.51 18.10 -20.85
CA PRO A 29 -35.77 17.35 -20.90
C PRO A 29 -35.69 15.92 -20.34
N GLY A 30 -34.55 15.25 -20.46
CA GLY A 30 -34.38 13.88 -20.00
C GLY A 30 -34.42 13.78 -18.46
N GLN A 31 -33.85 14.74 -17.77
CA GLN A 31 -33.80 14.72 -16.29
C GLN A 31 -35.12 15.20 -15.68
N LEU A 32 -35.80 16.15 -16.33
CA LEU A 32 -37.17 16.49 -15.95
C LEU A 32 -38.13 15.30 -16.10
N SER A 33 -37.93 14.50 -17.14
CA SER A 33 -38.69 13.28 -17.36
C SER A 33 -38.41 12.23 -16.28
N LEU A 34 -37.15 12.07 -15.82
CA LEU A 34 -36.78 11.20 -14.72
C LEU A 34 -37.45 11.62 -13.39
N LEU A 35 -37.34 12.91 -13.04
CA LEU A 35 -37.93 13.42 -11.79
C LEU A 35 -39.45 13.25 -11.77
N ALA A 36 -40.13 13.69 -12.85
CA ALA A 36 -41.57 13.55 -12.99
C ALA A 36 -42.03 12.07 -12.90
N TRP A 37 -41.25 11.15 -13.50
CA TRP A 37 -41.55 9.73 -13.42
C TRP A 37 -41.41 9.21 -11.97
N ILE A 38 -40.33 9.57 -11.26
CA ILE A 38 -40.13 9.18 -9.85
C ILE A 38 -41.24 9.76 -8.95
N GLU A 39 -41.63 11.04 -9.18
CA GLU A 39 -42.73 11.69 -8.45
C GLU A 39 -44.06 11.00 -8.68
N SER A 40 -44.35 10.56 -9.90
CA SER A 40 -45.55 9.82 -10.23
C SER A 40 -45.67 8.47 -9.49
N LEU A 41 -44.55 7.92 -9.04
CA LEU A 41 -44.47 6.72 -8.26
C LEU A 41 -44.41 6.97 -6.73
N GLY A 42 -44.44 8.24 -6.30
CA GLY A 42 -44.42 8.64 -4.90
C GLY A 42 -43.04 8.85 -4.29
N GLY A 43 -42.03 9.02 -5.15
CA GLY A 43 -40.66 9.43 -4.76
C GLY A 43 -40.40 10.92 -5.02
N GLY A 44 -39.12 11.30 -5.08
CA GLY A 44 -38.72 12.67 -5.42
C GLY A 44 -37.54 13.19 -4.59
N LEU A 45 -37.27 14.47 -4.74
CA LEU A 45 -36.28 15.22 -3.97
C LEU A 45 -36.94 15.92 -2.79
N ALA A 46 -36.16 16.15 -1.72
CA ALA A 46 -36.61 16.91 -0.56
C ALA A 46 -36.81 18.38 -0.92
N GLU A 47 -37.63 19.09 -0.11
CA GLU A 47 -37.73 20.55 -0.20
C GLU A 47 -36.35 21.19 0.04
N GLY A 48 -35.93 22.06 -0.86
CA GLY A 48 -34.61 22.70 -0.83
C GLY A 48 -33.50 21.89 -1.48
N VAL A 49 -33.83 20.82 -2.20
CA VAL A 49 -32.89 20.04 -3.02
C VAL A 49 -33.28 20.15 -4.49
N GLU A 50 -32.30 20.36 -5.34
CA GLU A 50 -32.50 20.56 -6.78
C GLU A 50 -31.53 19.70 -7.60
N LEU A 51 -31.91 19.40 -8.86
CA LEU A 51 -31.03 18.78 -9.84
C LEU A 51 -30.25 19.87 -10.58
N PHE A 52 -28.96 19.60 -10.80
CA PHE A 52 -28.07 20.47 -11.56
C PHE A 52 -27.25 19.68 -12.56
N ASN A 53 -26.73 20.40 -13.54
CA ASN A 53 -25.80 19.88 -14.52
C ASN A 53 -24.73 20.92 -14.81
N ASP A 54 -23.47 20.50 -14.82
CA ASP A 54 -22.35 21.27 -15.35
C ASP A 54 -21.48 20.40 -16.27
N GLU A 55 -20.52 21.04 -16.95
CA GLU A 55 -19.68 20.37 -17.94
C GLU A 55 -18.64 19.44 -17.29
N GLU A 56 -18.23 19.73 -16.06
CA GLU A 56 -17.18 19.00 -15.35
C GLU A 56 -17.74 17.81 -14.56
N LYS A 57 -18.85 18.02 -13.84
CA LYS A 57 -19.45 17.05 -12.92
C LYS A 57 -20.62 16.26 -13.51
N GLY A 58 -21.11 16.69 -14.65
CA GLY A 58 -22.33 16.15 -15.23
C GLY A 58 -23.56 16.46 -14.37
N HIS A 59 -24.46 15.49 -14.23
CA HIS A 59 -25.68 15.63 -13.43
C HIS A 59 -25.43 15.32 -11.96
N TYR A 60 -25.87 16.23 -11.06
CA TYR A 60 -25.75 16.06 -9.62
C TYR A 60 -26.91 16.73 -8.86
N ILE A 61 -27.00 16.49 -7.57
CA ILE A 61 -27.96 17.15 -6.68
C ILE A 61 -27.25 18.22 -5.83
N ARG A 62 -27.93 19.36 -5.63
CA ARG A 62 -27.40 20.43 -4.78
C ARG A 62 -28.47 21.00 -3.86
N ALA A 63 -28.05 21.66 -2.79
CA ALA A 63 -28.92 22.35 -1.88
C ALA A 63 -29.31 23.73 -2.46
N SER A 64 -30.62 24.08 -2.47
CA SER A 64 -31.12 25.41 -2.74
C SER A 64 -31.48 26.21 -1.48
N LYS A 65 -31.53 25.51 -0.33
CA LYS A 65 -31.71 26.04 1.01
C LYS A 65 -30.69 25.41 1.97
N ASP A 66 -30.48 26.00 3.16
CA ASP A 66 -29.70 25.37 4.23
C ASP A 66 -30.31 24.02 4.61
N LEU A 67 -29.51 22.94 4.52
CA LEU A 67 -29.88 21.63 5.02
C LEU A 67 -29.24 21.42 6.40
N PRO A 68 -30.02 20.98 7.41
CA PRO A 68 -29.54 20.85 8.77
C PRO A 68 -28.56 19.70 8.94
N SER A 69 -27.60 19.84 9.87
CA SER A 69 -26.71 18.78 10.30
C SER A 69 -27.28 17.99 11.48
N GLY A 70 -26.87 16.72 11.62
CA GLY A 70 -27.16 15.87 12.79
C GLY A 70 -27.88 14.59 12.47
N LEU A 71 -27.67 13.58 13.30
CA LEU A 71 -28.27 12.23 13.13
C LEU A 71 -29.81 12.26 13.12
N SER A 72 -30.42 13.05 14.00
CA SER A 72 -31.88 13.17 14.07
C SER A 72 -32.46 14.19 13.12
N SER A 73 -31.72 15.25 12.79
CA SER A 73 -32.16 16.41 11.99
C SER A 73 -31.74 16.33 10.51
N GLY A 74 -30.87 15.40 10.13
CA GLY A 74 -30.40 15.24 8.75
C GLY A 74 -31.55 15.00 7.77
N THR A 75 -31.37 15.46 6.53
CA THR A 75 -32.39 15.46 5.49
C THR A 75 -32.32 14.22 4.60
N VAL A 76 -33.45 13.57 4.35
CA VAL A 76 -33.58 12.56 3.29
C VAL A 76 -33.67 13.30 1.97
N VAL A 77 -32.52 13.48 1.29
CA VAL A 77 -32.36 14.36 0.13
C VAL A 77 -33.00 13.83 -1.16
N ALA A 78 -33.01 12.52 -1.32
CA ALA A 78 -33.64 11.84 -2.45
C ALA A 78 -34.34 10.56 -1.96
N ARG A 79 -35.51 10.26 -2.55
CA ARG A 79 -36.31 9.07 -2.25
C ARG A 79 -36.75 8.40 -3.54
N CYS A 80 -36.31 7.17 -3.75
CA CYS A 80 -36.67 6.34 -4.89
C CYS A 80 -37.68 5.25 -4.45
N PRO A 81 -38.87 5.18 -5.02
CA PRO A 81 -39.78 4.08 -4.80
C PRO A 81 -39.17 2.75 -5.24
N VAL A 82 -39.42 1.66 -4.47
CA VAL A 82 -38.98 0.31 -4.87
C VAL A 82 -39.49 -0.05 -6.26
N ALA A 83 -40.67 0.41 -6.62
CA ALA A 83 -41.27 0.23 -7.96
C ALA A 83 -40.43 0.82 -9.08
N ALA A 84 -39.50 1.75 -8.81
CA ALA A 84 -38.61 2.32 -9.83
C ALA A 84 -37.27 1.57 -9.92
N THR A 85 -36.91 0.75 -8.93
CA THR A 85 -35.63 0.06 -8.89
C THR A 85 -35.49 -1.03 -9.97
N MET A 86 -34.26 -1.25 -10.40
CA MET A 86 -33.93 -2.35 -11.32
C MET A 86 -32.85 -3.26 -10.73
N SER A 87 -33.14 -4.55 -10.68
CA SER A 87 -32.21 -5.55 -10.14
C SER A 87 -32.60 -6.97 -10.52
N TYR A 88 -31.80 -7.93 -10.08
CA TYR A 88 -32.08 -9.35 -10.16
C TYR A 88 -33.48 -9.76 -9.64
N LEU A 89 -34.05 -9.02 -8.67
CA LEU A 89 -35.39 -9.30 -8.13
C LEU A 89 -36.51 -9.14 -9.17
N ASN A 90 -36.31 -8.36 -10.20
CA ASN A 90 -37.32 -8.19 -11.28
C ASN A 90 -37.58 -9.49 -12.06
N PHE A 91 -36.75 -10.51 -11.93
CA PHE A 91 -37.00 -11.84 -12.51
C PHE A 91 -37.99 -12.69 -11.71
N TYR A 92 -38.38 -12.25 -10.51
CA TYR A 92 -39.29 -13.01 -9.64
C TYR A 92 -40.72 -12.46 -9.74
N PRO A 93 -41.62 -13.10 -10.52
CA PRO A 93 -42.98 -12.60 -10.77
C PRO A 93 -43.87 -12.59 -9.53
N THR A 94 -43.49 -13.34 -8.48
CA THR A 94 -44.20 -13.42 -7.19
C THR A 94 -43.97 -12.22 -6.28
N LEU A 95 -42.99 -11.34 -6.61
CA LEU A 95 -42.72 -10.11 -5.87
C LEU A 95 -43.67 -9.01 -6.39
N GLU A 96 -44.65 -8.62 -5.59
CA GLU A 96 -45.51 -7.50 -5.86
C GLU A 96 -44.76 -6.18 -5.69
N GLY A 97 -45.15 -5.12 -6.40
CA GLY A 97 -44.52 -3.79 -6.31
C GLY A 97 -43.34 -3.56 -7.25
N LEU A 98 -42.84 -4.58 -7.94
CA LEU A 98 -41.80 -4.41 -8.95
C LEU A 98 -42.40 -4.29 -10.36
N PRO A 99 -41.78 -3.51 -11.28
CA PRO A 99 -42.23 -3.42 -12.66
C PRO A 99 -42.24 -4.76 -13.36
N LYS A 100 -43.29 -5.02 -14.14
CA LYS A 100 -43.36 -6.21 -14.99
C LYS A 100 -42.58 -5.95 -16.28
N HIS A 101 -41.89 -6.99 -16.74
CA HIS A 101 -41.14 -6.95 -18.00
C HIS A 101 -41.48 -8.15 -18.86
N SER A 102 -41.21 -8.07 -20.16
CA SER A 102 -41.42 -9.14 -21.14
C SER A 102 -40.15 -9.94 -21.46
N PHE A 103 -39.11 -9.79 -20.67
CA PHE A 103 -37.86 -10.52 -20.87
C PHE A 103 -38.08 -12.03 -20.71
N LYS A 104 -37.75 -12.76 -21.78
CA LYS A 104 -37.88 -14.24 -21.78
C LYS A 104 -36.66 -14.88 -21.17
N TYR A 105 -36.85 -15.48 -20.03
CA TYR A 105 -35.82 -16.24 -19.32
C TYR A 105 -36.39 -17.60 -18.86
N ASN A 106 -35.49 -18.50 -18.48
CA ASN A 106 -35.86 -19.74 -17.80
C ASN A 106 -35.07 -19.90 -16.50
N ARG A 107 -35.44 -20.94 -15.71
CA ARG A 107 -34.73 -21.22 -14.44
C ARG A 107 -33.25 -21.58 -14.67
N GLN A 108 -32.90 -22.12 -15.83
CA GLN A 108 -31.53 -22.47 -16.21
C GLN A 108 -30.67 -21.19 -16.33
N PHE A 109 -31.19 -20.15 -17.02
CA PHE A 109 -30.53 -18.86 -17.12
C PHE A 109 -30.24 -18.28 -15.74
N LEU A 110 -31.25 -18.19 -14.83
CA LEU A 110 -31.09 -17.63 -13.51
C LEU A 110 -30.18 -18.44 -12.57
N ARG A 111 -30.06 -19.76 -12.82
CA ARG A 111 -29.13 -20.60 -12.04
C ARG A 111 -27.72 -20.63 -12.61
N GLY A 112 -27.60 -20.45 -13.92
CA GLY A 112 -26.33 -20.50 -14.64
C GLY A 112 -25.65 -19.13 -14.80
N THR A 113 -26.30 -18.02 -14.41
CA THR A 113 -25.72 -16.69 -14.46
C THR A 113 -25.61 -16.09 -13.06
N GLU A 114 -24.59 -15.26 -12.86
CA GLU A 114 -24.51 -14.42 -11.66
C GLU A 114 -25.64 -13.39 -11.66
N PRO A 115 -26.14 -12.97 -10.48
CA PRO A 115 -27.24 -11.98 -10.38
C PRO A 115 -26.97 -10.68 -11.14
N ASP A 116 -25.75 -10.16 -11.10
CA ASP A 116 -25.37 -8.91 -11.78
C ASP A 116 -25.34 -9.08 -13.30
N VAL A 117 -24.90 -10.23 -13.79
CA VAL A 117 -24.95 -10.60 -15.22
C VAL A 117 -26.40 -10.69 -15.70
N ALA A 118 -27.27 -11.33 -14.94
CA ALA A 118 -28.70 -11.40 -15.27
C ALA A 118 -29.33 -9.99 -15.30
N SER A 119 -28.98 -9.12 -14.32
CA SER A 119 -29.44 -7.74 -14.27
C SER A 119 -28.97 -6.93 -15.47
N ALA A 120 -27.74 -7.16 -15.95
CA ALA A 120 -27.23 -6.51 -17.16
C ALA A 120 -28.03 -6.94 -18.39
N PHE A 121 -28.36 -8.21 -18.57
CA PHE A 121 -29.23 -8.66 -19.65
C PHE A 121 -30.65 -8.07 -19.56
N LEU A 122 -31.18 -7.89 -18.35
CA LEU A 122 -32.44 -7.17 -18.16
C LEU A 122 -32.35 -5.73 -18.64
N LEU A 123 -31.30 -5.00 -18.25
CA LEU A 123 -31.09 -3.62 -18.67
C LEU A 123 -30.95 -3.52 -20.20
N MET A 124 -30.23 -4.45 -20.86
CA MET A 124 -30.14 -4.52 -22.32
C MET A 124 -31.50 -4.68 -22.97
N ASP A 125 -32.32 -5.62 -22.48
CA ASP A 125 -33.68 -5.84 -22.99
C ASP A 125 -34.55 -4.59 -22.86
N GLN A 126 -34.47 -3.93 -21.71
CA GLN A 126 -35.24 -2.71 -21.46
C GLN A 126 -34.74 -1.50 -22.29
N TYR A 127 -33.44 -1.41 -22.54
CA TYR A 127 -32.85 -0.42 -23.44
C TYR A 127 -33.37 -0.59 -24.89
N LEU A 128 -33.40 -1.85 -25.37
CA LEU A 128 -33.87 -2.19 -26.72
C LEU A 128 -35.38 -1.93 -26.92
N LYS A 129 -36.18 -1.93 -25.85
CA LYS A 129 -37.60 -1.57 -25.91
C LYS A 129 -37.84 -0.09 -26.07
N GLY A 130 -36.87 0.76 -25.79
CA GLY A 130 -37.02 2.21 -25.89
C GLY A 130 -38.16 2.74 -25.02
N ASP A 131 -39.09 3.41 -25.63
CA ASP A 131 -40.23 4.06 -24.93
C ASP A 131 -41.23 3.05 -24.32
N ASP A 132 -41.27 1.84 -24.80
CA ASP A 132 -42.13 0.76 -24.25
C ASP A 132 -41.59 0.18 -22.94
N SER A 133 -40.40 0.55 -22.50
CA SER A 133 -39.84 0.13 -21.22
C SER A 133 -40.48 0.89 -20.05
N PRO A 134 -40.89 0.22 -18.96
CA PRO A 134 -41.32 0.89 -17.75
C PRO A 134 -40.22 1.74 -17.09
N TRP A 135 -38.95 1.54 -17.44
CA TRP A 135 -37.80 2.34 -17.01
C TRP A 135 -37.30 3.33 -18.06
N ALA A 136 -38.09 3.58 -19.13
CA ALA A 136 -37.65 4.46 -20.21
C ALA A 136 -37.14 5.84 -19.77
N PRO A 137 -37.78 6.56 -18.81
CA PRO A 137 -37.25 7.84 -18.33
C PRO A 137 -35.88 7.74 -17.66
N TYR A 138 -35.64 6.65 -16.88
CA TYR A 138 -34.36 6.37 -16.24
C TYR A 138 -33.29 6.01 -17.26
N ILE A 139 -33.56 5.06 -18.14
CA ILE A 139 -32.62 4.60 -19.17
C ILE A 139 -32.16 5.78 -20.07
N LYS A 140 -33.05 6.67 -20.41
CA LYS A 140 -32.73 7.90 -21.20
C LYS A 140 -31.86 8.90 -20.42
N SER A 141 -31.87 8.85 -19.09
CA SER A 141 -31.04 9.68 -18.23
C SER A 141 -29.65 9.12 -17.97
N LEU A 142 -29.41 7.83 -18.29
CA LEU A 142 -28.13 7.18 -18.11
C LEU A 142 -27.09 7.71 -19.11
N PRO A 143 -25.78 7.74 -18.72
CA PRO A 143 -24.72 8.13 -19.65
C PRO A 143 -24.63 7.14 -20.81
N LYS A 144 -24.41 7.65 -22.01
CA LYS A 144 -24.12 6.84 -23.18
C LYS A 144 -22.72 6.24 -23.09
N ALA A 145 -22.46 5.16 -23.85
CA ALA A 145 -21.16 4.48 -23.86
C ALA A 145 -19.98 5.41 -24.16
N GLU A 146 -20.17 6.39 -25.05
CA GLU A 146 -19.17 7.39 -25.44
C GLU A 146 -18.74 8.33 -24.31
N ASN A 147 -19.58 8.48 -23.27
CA ASN A 147 -19.32 9.32 -22.10
C ASN A 147 -18.82 8.54 -20.88
N LEU A 148 -18.58 7.25 -21.03
CA LEU A 148 -18.05 6.41 -19.95
C LEU A 148 -16.52 6.47 -19.90
N THR A 149 -16.00 6.73 -18.72
CA THR A 149 -14.57 6.98 -18.45
C THR A 149 -13.88 5.88 -17.67
N THR A 150 -14.59 4.76 -17.39
CA THR A 150 -13.94 3.60 -16.76
C THR A 150 -12.89 2.99 -17.69
N THR A 151 -11.90 2.32 -17.12
CA THR A 151 -10.75 1.76 -17.88
C THR A 151 -11.16 0.81 -19.01
N GLN A 152 -12.36 0.20 -18.97
CA GLN A 152 -12.90 -0.66 -20.01
C GLN A 152 -13.13 0.07 -21.35
N TYR A 153 -13.29 1.39 -21.31
CA TYR A 153 -13.50 2.26 -22.48
C TYR A 153 -12.25 3.01 -22.93
N TYR A 154 -11.08 2.65 -22.39
CA TYR A 154 -9.81 3.24 -22.83
C TYR A 154 -9.43 2.70 -24.19
N GLU A 155 -9.09 3.60 -25.10
CA GLU A 155 -8.53 3.34 -26.42
C GLU A 155 -7.00 3.29 -26.36
N ASP A 156 -6.33 2.95 -27.44
CA ASP A 156 -4.88 2.74 -27.44
C ASP A 156 -4.10 3.96 -26.94
N GLU A 157 -4.53 5.19 -27.31
CA GLU A 157 -3.92 6.44 -26.87
C GLU A 157 -4.13 6.72 -25.37
N ASP A 158 -5.22 6.22 -24.79
CA ASP A 158 -5.50 6.32 -23.37
C ASP A 158 -4.70 5.26 -22.58
N LEU A 159 -4.51 4.06 -23.15
CA LEU A 159 -3.78 2.95 -22.53
C LEU A 159 -2.32 3.27 -22.29
N GLU A 160 -1.67 4.08 -23.15
CA GLU A 160 -0.31 4.56 -22.93
C GLU A 160 -0.13 5.21 -21.54
N TRP A 161 -1.18 5.87 -21.03
CA TRP A 161 -1.18 6.50 -19.72
C TRP A 161 -1.24 5.50 -18.56
N LEU A 162 -1.53 4.23 -18.83
CA LEU A 162 -1.56 3.15 -17.85
C LEU A 162 -0.28 2.32 -17.81
N ASP A 163 0.65 2.53 -18.75
CA ASP A 163 1.91 1.80 -18.85
C ASP A 163 2.67 1.74 -17.51
N GLY A 164 3.16 0.56 -17.14
CA GLY A 164 3.88 0.34 -15.89
C GLY A 164 3.02 0.42 -14.64
N THR A 165 1.68 0.52 -14.78
CA THR A 165 0.72 0.34 -13.68
C THR A 165 0.11 -1.06 -13.73
N GLY A 166 -0.47 -1.54 -12.63
CA GLY A 166 -1.24 -2.80 -12.62
C GLY A 166 -2.61 -2.71 -13.29
N LEU A 167 -3.05 -1.50 -13.72
CA LEU A 167 -4.42 -1.26 -14.19
C LEU A 167 -4.72 -1.92 -15.53
N GLU A 168 -3.73 -2.05 -16.42
CA GLU A 168 -3.93 -2.72 -17.70
C GLU A 168 -4.26 -4.20 -17.50
N SER A 169 -3.54 -4.89 -16.63
CA SER A 169 -3.82 -6.30 -16.29
C SER A 169 -5.21 -6.46 -15.66
N ILE A 170 -5.59 -5.55 -14.76
CA ILE A 170 -6.91 -5.55 -14.13
C ILE A 170 -8.01 -5.34 -15.18
N ARG A 171 -7.80 -4.40 -16.10
CA ARG A 171 -8.71 -4.14 -17.23
C ARG A 171 -8.87 -5.37 -18.12
N ALA A 172 -7.76 -5.95 -18.56
CA ALA A 172 -7.74 -7.12 -19.43
C ALA A 172 -8.47 -8.33 -18.81
N ALA A 173 -8.16 -8.61 -17.53
CA ALA A 173 -8.83 -9.70 -16.79
C ALA A 173 -10.34 -9.45 -16.67
N ARG A 174 -10.77 -8.23 -16.39
CA ARG A 174 -12.20 -7.87 -16.29
C ARG A 174 -12.91 -8.00 -17.62
N LEU A 175 -12.31 -7.51 -18.71
CA LEU A 175 -12.91 -7.63 -20.05
C LEU A 175 -13.05 -9.09 -20.49
N LYS A 176 -12.04 -9.92 -20.18
CA LYS A 176 -12.09 -11.36 -20.45
C LYS A 176 -13.22 -12.04 -19.68
N ASP A 177 -13.28 -11.84 -18.36
CA ASP A 177 -14.32 -12.38 -17.49
C ASP A 177 -15.74 -11.97 -17.96
N TRP A 178 -15.94 -10.68 -18.26
CA TRP A 178 -17.22 -10.18 -18.74
C TRP A 178 -17.59 -10.74 -20.11
N LYS A 179 -16.61 -10.96 -21.00
CA LYS A 179 -16.85 -11.56 -22.31
C LYS A 179 -17.30 -13.01 -22.20
N GLU A 180 -16.65 -13.78 -21.33
CA GLU A 180 -17.04 -15.17 -21.06
C GLU A 180 -18.47 -15.23 -20.50
N LYS A 181 -18.79 -14.39 -19.50
CA LYS A 181 -20.14 -14.30 -18.91
C LYS A 181 -21.20 -13.85 -19.92
N PHE A 182 -20.85 -12.95 -20.84
CA PHE A 182 -21.74 -12.56 -21.93
C PHE A 182 -22.09 -13.73 -22.84
N GLU A 183 -21.09 -14.47 -23.32
CA GLU A 183 -21.31 -15.60 -24.23
C GLU A 183 -22.10 -16.72 -23.54
N GLU A 184 -21.81 -17.04 -22.29
CA GLU A 184 -22.57 -18.01 -21.50
C GLU A 184 -24.03 -17.56 -21.31
N GLY A 185 -24.26 -16.33 -20.90
CA GLY A 185 -25.60 -15.78 -20.71
C GLY A 185 -26.41 -15.77 -22.01
N LYS A 186 -25.77 -15.38 -23.12
CA LYS A 186 -26.38 -15.39 -24.46
C LYS A 186 -26.76 -16.80 -24.89
N MET A 187 -25.90 -17.77 -24.63
CA MET A 187 -26.20 -19.18 -24.92
C MET A 187 -27.40 -19.68 -24.11
N LEU A 188 -27.47 -19.41 -22.82
CA LEU A 188 -28.58 -19.80 -21.95
C LEU A 188 -29.90 -19.16 -22.38
N LEU A 189 -29.89 -17.88 -22.79
CA LEU A 189 -31.06 -17.19 -23.31
C LEU A 189 -31.53 -17.76 -24.65
N LYS A 190 -30.59 -18.20 -25.52
CA LYS A 190 -30.95 -18.90 -26.77
C LYS A 190 -31.67 -20.21 -26.48
N TYR A 191 -31.21 -20.99 -25.51
CA TYR A 191 -31.92 -22.19 -25.08
C TYR A 191 -33.28 -21.88 -24.43
N ALA A 192 -33.47 -20.72 -23.84
CA ALA A 192 -34.74 -20.28 -23.32
C ALA A 192 -35.73 -19.81 -24.40
N GLY A 193 -35.32 -19.84 -25.68
CA GLY A 193 -36.14 -19.38 -26.80
C GLY A 193 -36.31 -17.86 -26.87
N ASN A 194 -35.34 -17.09 -26.37
CA ASN A 194 -35.33 -15.64 -26.50
C ASN A 194 -35.05 -15.25 -27.96
N THR A 195 -36.01 -14.58 -28.60
CA THR A 195 -35.91 -14.17 -30.01
C THR A 195 -35.13 -12.87 -30.21
N ALA A 196 -34.89 -12.11 -29.17
CA ALA A 196 -34.11 -10.85 -29.21
C ALA A 196 -32.61 -11.08 -29.13
N ILE A 197 -32.15 -12.35 -29.08
CA ILE A 197 -30.76 -12.73 -28.82
C ILE A 197 -29.75 -12.07 -29.79
N GLU A 198 -30.14 -11.88 -31.05
CA GLU A 198 -29.28 -11.27 -32.07
C GLU A 198 -29.08 -9.76 -31.86
N SER A 199 -29.99 -9.11 -31.14
CA SER A 199 -29.88 -7.71 -30.76
C SER A 199 -29.02 -7.47 -29.51
N TYR A 200 -28.65 -8.53 -28.80
CA TYR A 200 -27.78 -8.43 -27.62
C TYR A 200 -26.33 -8.46 -28.08
N THR A 201 -25.75 -7.25 -28.26
CA THR A 201 -24.35 -7.09 -28.67
C THR A 201 -23.43 -7.03 -27.47
N TRP A 202 -22.14 -7.26 -27.71
CA TRP A 202 -21.12 -7.12 -26.69
C TRP A 202 -21.02 -5.68 -26.16
N GLU A 203 -21.09 -4.70 -27.04
CA GLU A 203 -21.02 -3.27 -26.69
C GLU A 203 -22.16 -2.87 -25.76
N LEU A 204 -23.38 -3.38 -26.03
CA LEU A 204 -24.53 -3.13 -25.18
C LEU A 204 -24.41 -3.85 -23.82
N PHE A 205 -23.83 -5.05 -23.79
CA PHE A 205 -23.55 -5.75 -22.54
C PHE A 205 -22.46 -5.05 -21.72
N LEU A 206 -21.39 -4.63 -22.37
CA LEU A 206 -20.31 -3.85 -21.74
C LEU A 206 -20.86 -2.57 -21.10
N TRP A 207 -21.74 -1.86 -21.84
CA TRP A 207 -22.42 -0.68 -21.30
C TRP A 207 -23.29 -1.04 -20.08
N ALA A 208 -24.13 -2.05 -20.17
CA ALA A 208 -25.02 -2.44 -19.08
C ALA A 208 -24.24 -2.86 -17.81
N MET A 209 -23.18 -3.67 -17.96
CA MET A 209 -22.30 -4.05 -16.86
C MET A 209 -21.62 -2.83 -16.24
N THR A 210 -21.21 -1.84 -17.05
CA THR A 210 -20.58 -0.62 -16.55
C THR A 210 -21.60 0.26 -15.82
N ILE A 211 -22.84 0.39 -16.31
CA ILE A 211 -23.91 1.11 -15.59
C ILE A 211 -24.13 0.49 -14.20
N PHE A 212 -24.26 -0.84 -14.11
CA PHE A 212 -24.37 -1.50 -12.81
C PHE A 212 -23.11 -1.30 -11.94
N GLY A 213 -21.91 -1.35 -12.54
CA GLY A 213 -20.66 -1.14 -11.82
C GLY A 213 -20.50 0.26 -11.24
N THR A 214 -20.99 1.28 -11.92
CA THR A 214 -20.81 2.71 -11.56
C THR A 214 -21.93 3.31 -10.74
N ARG A 215 -23.18 2.78 -10.84
CA ARG A 215 -24.38 3.40 -10.28
C ARG A 215 -25.19 2.54 -9.32
N ALA A 216 -24.91 1.23 -9.25
CA ALA A 216 -25.71 0.36 -8.42
C ALA A 216 -25.30 0.39 -6.94
N PHE A 217 -26.25 0.08 -6.11
CA PHE A 217 -26.11 -0.14 -4.67
C PHE A 217 -26.24 -1.62 -4.35
N THR A 218 -25.82 -2.03 -3.16
CA THR A 218 -25.96 -3.43 -2.74
C THR A 218 -27.42 -3.79 -2.43
N SER A 219 -27.82 -5.06 -2.62
CA SER A 219 -29.15 -5.57 -2.34
C SER A 219 -29.66 -5.28 -0.92
N ARG A 220 -28.76 -4.92 0.01
CA ARG A 220 -29.13 -4.51 1.37
C ARG A 220 -30.07 -3.31 1.43
N VAL A 221 -30.10 -2.46 0.39
CA VAL A 221 -31.04 -1.34 0.32
C VAL A 221 -32.50 -1.78 0.10
N LEU A 222 -32.73 -3.06 -0.28
CA LEU A 222 -34.05 -3.66 -0.44
C LEU A 222 -34.44 -4.61 0.71
N LYS A 223 -33.71 -4.63 1.82
CA LYS A 223 -33.92 -5.58 2.93
C LYS A 223 -35.32 -5.51 3.56
N GLU A 224 -35.94 -4.32 3.60
CA GLU A 224 -37.28 -4.12 4.17
C GLU A 224 -38.39 -4.51 3.17
N PHE A 225 -38.10 -4.43 1.86
CA PHE A 225 -39.02 -4.83 0.80
C PHE A 225 -39.05 -6.37 0.63
N ALA A 226 -37.89 -7.02 0.55
CA ALA A 226 -37.78 -8.42 0.20
C ALA A 226 -36.98 -9.24 1.25
N PRO A 227 -37.38 -9.23 2.53
CA PRO A 227 -36.58 -9.85 3.60
C PRO A 227 -36.48 -11.38 3.50
N LYS A 228 -37.37 -12.05 2.72
CA LYS A 228 -37.38 -13.51 2.56
C LYS A 228 -37.03 -13.96 1.13
N SER A 229 -36.90 -13.05 0.18
CA SER A 229 -36.68 -13.34 -1.24
C SER A 229 -35.23 -13.18 -1.69
N THR A 230 -34.44 -12.47 -0.90
CA THR A 230 -33.00 -12.45 -1.01
C THR A 230 -32.48 -13.67 -0.26
N PRO A 231 -31.85 -14.66 -0.94
CA PRO A 231 -31.07 -15.65 -0.23
C PRO A 231 -30.07 -14.89 0.65
N ASP A 232 -30.00 -15.22 1.95
CA ASP A 232 -29.13 -14.54 2.93
C ASP A 232 -27.66 -14.46 2.47
N ASP A 233 -27.28 -15.27 1.47
CA ASP A 233 -25.93 -15.48 0.99
C ASP A 233 -25.59 -14.76 -0.33
N LYS A 234 -26.56 -14.14 -1.03
CA LYS A 234 -26.29 -13.50 -2.34
C LYS A 234 -26.46 -11.98 -2.26
N ILE A 235 -25.35 -11.27 -2.24
CA ILE A 235 -25.32 -9.83 -2.49
C ILE A 235 -25.35 -9.61 -4.00
N PHE A 236 -26.28 -8.78 -4.48
CA PHE A 236 -26.40 -8.36 -5.87
C PHE A 236 -26.58 -6.85 -5.99
N SER A 237 -26.42 -6.34 -7.19
CA SER A 237 -26.47 -4.91 -7.51
C SER A 237 -27.92 -4.47 -7.77
N VAL A 238 -28.25 -3.25 -7.29
CA VAL A 238 -29.57 -2.61 -7.46
C VAL A 238 -29.38 -1.20 -7.99
N LEU A 239 -29.94 -0.89 -9.14
CA LEU A 239 -30.06 0.48 -9.63
C LEU A 239 -31.21 1.18 -8.89
N VAL A 240 -30.91 2.35 -8.34
CA VAL A 240 -31.84 3.17 -7.53
C VAL A 240 -31.91 4.56 -8.17
N PRO A 241 -32.79 4.72 -9.17
CA PRO A 241 -32.94 5.96 -9.92
C PRO A 241 -33.10 7.19 -9.04
N LEU A 242 -32.56 8.33 -9.44
CA LEU A 242 -32.49 9.60 -8.71
C LEU A 242 -31.47 9.62 -7.56
N VAL A 243 -31.39 8.56 -6.74
CA VAL A 243 -30.42 8.46 -5.63
C VAL A 243 -28.99 8.30 -6.19
N ASP A 244 -28.85 7.64 -7.33
CA ASP A 244 -27.59 7.39 -8.04
C ASP A 244 -26.99 8.65 -8.72
N LEU A 245 -27.67 9.80 -8.63
CA LEU A 245 -27.15 11.10 -9.09
C LEU A 245 -26.26 11.80 -8.06
N SER A 246 -26.18 11.30 -6.83
CA SER A 246 -25.31 11.88 -5.80
C SER A 246 -23.86 11.42 -5.97
N ASN A 247 -22.95 12.37 -6.25
CA ASN A 247 -21.53 12.09 -6.44
C ASN A 247 -20.81 11.72 -5.14
N HIS A 248 -19.63 11.12 -5.28
CA HIS A 248 -18.81 10.70 -4.16
C HIS A 248 -17.99 11.85 -3.57
N ARG A 249 -18.02 11.99 -2.24
CA ARG A 249 -17.02 12.71 -1.46
C ARG A 249 -16.60 11.85 -0.27
N PRO A 250 -15.30 11.56 -0.11
CA PRO A 250 -14.82 10.81 1.04
C PRO A 250 -15.24 11.43 2.37
N LEU A 251 -15.49 10.58 3.37
CA LEU A 251 -15.85 10.98 4.73
C LEU A 251 -17.21 11.68 4.89
N THR A 252 -17.97 11.94 3.81
CA THR A 252 -19.34 12.45 3.94
C THR A 252 -20.18 11.50 4.78
N LYS A 253 -20.89 12.05 5.76
CA LYS A 253 -21.75 11.26 6.66
C LYS A 253 -23.13 11.12 6.06
N VAL A 254 -23.48 9.90 5.65
CA VAL A 254 -24.78 9.55 5.07
C VAL A 254 -25.38 8.33 5.75
N GLU A 255 -26.69 8.23 5.73
CA GLU A 255 -27.46 7.07 6.17
C GLU A 255 -28.47 6.65 5.10
N TRP A 256 -28.75 5.35 5.02
CA TRP A 256 -29.83 4.83 4.20
C TRP A 256 -31.16 4.95 4.95
N HIS A 257 -32.13 5.62 4.34
CA HIS A 257 -33.50 5.65 4.81
C HIS A 257 -34.32 4.61 4.04
N ILE A 258 -34.36 3.39 4.56
CA ILE A 258 -34.98 2.24 3.92
C ILE A 258 -36.36 1.99 4.54
N THR A 259 -37.37 1.93 3.67
CA THR A 259 -38.76 1.58 4.01
C THR A 259 -39.22 0.42 3.12
N PRO A 260 -40.33 -0.26 3.42
CA PRO A 260 -40.85 -1.34 2.57
C PRO A 260 -41.18 -0.89 1.13
N ASP A 261 -41.44 0.37 0.90
CA ASP A 261 -41.88 0.95 -0.37
C ASP A 261 -40.86 1.84 -1.07
N ALA A 262 -39.78 2.24 -0.37
CA ALA A 262 -38.79 3.17 -0.93
C ALA A 262 -37.39 3.05 -0.32
N VAL A 263 -36.42 3.51 -1.08
CA VAL A 263 -35.01 3.69 -0.70
C VAL A 263 -34.68 5.18 -0.75
N GLY A 264 -34.21 5.73 0.36
CA GLY A 264 -33.79 7.13 0.44
C GLY A 264 -32.34 7.28 0.88
N LEU A 265 -31.69 8.38 0.46
CA LEU A 265 -30.41 8.83 0.94
C LEU A 265 -30.62 9.96 1.94
N LYS A 266 -30.17 9.76 3.17
CA LYS A 266 -30.18 10.78 4.22
C LYS A 266 -28.76 11.33 4.42
N VAL A 267 -28.62 12.65 4.30
CA VAL A 267 -27.36 13.36 4.55
C VAL A 267 -27.37 13.87 5.99
N ILE A 268 -26.29 13.56 6.70
CA ILE A 268 -26.12 13.92 8.12
C ILE A 268 -25.34 15.22 8.26
N ASP A 269 -24.39 15.47 7.35
CA ASP A 269 -23.65 16.74 7.31
C ASP A 269 -24.57 17.87 6.85
N GLY A 270 -24.41 19.07 7.45
CA GLY A 270 -25.10 20.25 6.96
C GLY A 270 -24.58 20.66 5.58
N VAL A 271 -25.48 21.12 4.70
CA VAL A 271 -25.13 21.57 3.35
C VAL A 271 -25.69 22.97 3.13
N LYS A 272 -24.84 23.89 2.66
CA LYS A 272 -25.22 25.27 2.41
C LYS A 272 -25.92 25.44 1.05
N PRO A 273 -26.73 26.50 0.85
CA PRO A 273 -27.29 26.80 -0.43
C PRO A 273 -26.21 26.95 -1.52
N GLY A 274 -26.43 26.30 -2.63
CA GLY A 274 -25.48 26.28 -3.75
C GLY A 274 -24.43 25.18 -3.69
N GLU A 275 -24.24 24.54 -2.55
CA GLU A 275 -23.31 23.42 -2.41
C GLU A 275 -23.89 22.11 -2.96
N GLU A 276 -23.00 21.28 -3.54
CA GLU A 276 -23.32 19.93 -3.97
C GLU A 276 -23.59 19.00 -2.79
N ILE A 277 -24.58 18.16 -2.94
CA ILE A 277 -24.93 17.13 -1.96
C ILE A 277 -24.26 15.82 -2.36
N HIS A 278 -23.34 15.37 -1.54
CA HIS A 278 -22.53 14.19 -1.83
C HIS A 278 -23.03 12.94 -1.11
N ASN A 279 -22.80 11.81 -1.73
CA ASN A 279 -22.86 10.49 -1.15
C ASN A 279 -21.44 10.04 -0.74
N ASN A 280 -21.35 8.94 0.00
CA ASN A 280 -20.12 8.27 0.36
C ASN A 280 -20.14 6.83 -0.20
N TYR A 281 -19.33 6.57 -1.25
CA TYR A 281 -19.24 5.23 -1.87
C TYR A 281 -18.39 4.24 -1.05
N GLY A 282 -17.99 4.64 0.15
CA GLY A 282 -17.11 3.88 1.04
C GLY A 282 -15.63 4.27 0.89
N PRO A 283 -14.75 3.60 1.62
CA PRO A 283 -13.31 3.88 1.62
C PRO A 283 -12.67 3.36 0.32
N LYS A 284 -12.86 4.11 -0.76
CA LYS A 284 -12.32 3.80 -2.09
C LYS A 284 -11.02 4.56 -2.32
N ASN A 285 -9.97 3.85 -2.76
CA ASN A 285 -8.78 4.48 -3.30
C ASN A 285 -8.97 4.86 -4.77
N ASN A 286 -8.05 5.65 -5.31
CA ASN A 286 -8.12 6.08 -6.71
C ASN A 286 -8.09 4.92 -7.71
N GLU A 287 -7.46 3.80 -7.40
CA GLU A 287 -7.55 2.59 -8.23
C GLU A 287 -8.98 2.06 -8.33
N ALA A 288 -9.65 1.92 -7.18
CA ALA A 288 -11.03 1.45 -7.14
C ALA A 288 -12.02 2.45 -7.77
N LEU A 289 -11.78 3.75 -7.60
CA LEU A 289 -12.59 4.80 -8.21
C LEU A 289 -12.43 4.79 -9.74
N MET A 290 -11.20 4.72 -10.24
CA MET A 290 -10.92 4.74 -11.68
C MET A 290 -11.47 3.50 -12.40
N VAL A 291 -11.21 2.31 -11.86
CA VAL A 291 -11.64 1.05 -12.46
C VAL A 291 -13.14 0.81 -12.32
N GLY A 292 -13.72 1.22 -11.18
CA GLY A 292 -15.11 0.97 -10.84
C GLY A 292 -16.09 2.08 -11.25
N TYR A 293 -15.63 3.31 -11.28
CA TYR A 293 -16.50 4.49 -11.44
C TYR A 293 -16.04 5.43 -12.56
N GLY A 294 -14.78 5.35 -12.98
CA GLY A 294 -14.26 6.14 -14.10
C GLY A 294 -13.74 7.53 -13.73
N PHE A 295 -13.43 7.79 -12.46
CA PHE A 295 -12.84 9.05 -12.01
C PHE A 295 -11.77 8.84 -10.94
N CYS A 296 -10.96 9.88 -10.71
CA CYS A 296 -9.99 9.95 -9.61
C CYS A 296 -10.17 11.24 -8.81
N LEU A 297 -9.81 11.18 -7.53
CA LEU A 297 -9.80 12.34 -6.63
C LEU A 297 -8.34 12.70 -6.32
N PRO A 298 -7.85 13.86 -6.79
CA PRO A 298 -6.45 14.22 -6.59
C PRO A 298 -6.10 14.55 -5.13
N ASP A 299 -7.07 15.04 -4.35
CA ASP A 299 -6.95 15.52 -2.98
C ASP A 299 -7.48 14.52 -1.93
N SER A 300 -7.65 13.25 -2.29
CA SER A 300 -8.21 12.25 -1.38
C SER A 300 -7.24 11.87 -0.26
N ILE A 301 -7.54 12.32 0.97
CA ILE A 301 -6.79 11.96 2.18
C ILE A 301 -7.01 10.51 2.62
N VAL A 302 -8.01 9.83 2.05
CA VAL A 302 -8.30 8.41 2.28
C VAL A 302 -7.74 7.51 1.19
N ASP A 303 -6.97 8.08 0.25
CA ASP A 303 -6.31 7.29 -0.79
C ASP A 303 -5.26 6.35 -0.18
N TYR A 304 -5.10 5.20 -0.79
CA TYR A 304 -4.11 4.21 -0.39
C TYR A 304 -3.57 3.46 -1.60
N ARG A 305 -2.32 3.04 -1.48
CA ARG A 305 -1.68 2.15 -2.45
C ARG A 305 -1.78 0.70 -1.95
N MET A 306 -2.37 -0.15 -2.75
CA MET A 306 -2.38 -1.58 -2.49
C MET A 306 -1.06 -2.21 -2.95
N LEU A 307 -0.47 -3.04 -2.08
CA LEU A 307 0.69 -3.87 -2.38
C LEU A 307 0.28 -5.34 -2.32
N THR A 308 0.68 -6.08 -3.35
CA THR A 308 0.50 -7.52 -3.41
C THR A 308 1.84 -8.21 -3.23
N ILE A 309 1.94 -9.05 -2.22
CA ILE A 309 3.16 -9.78 -1.87
C ILE A 309 2.93 -11.26 -2.22
N ARG A 310 3.75 -11.80 -3.11
CA ARG A 310 3.70 -13.23 -3.40
C ARG A 310 4.26 -14.00 -2.22
N ALA A 311 3.44 -14.83 -1.63
CA ALA A 311 3.85 -15.65 -0.50
C ALA A 311 4.56 -16.92 -0.99
N PRO A 312 5.81 -17.16 -0.57
CA PRO A 312 6.48 -18.44 -0.84
C PRO A 312 5.68 -19.60 -0.22
N MET A 313 5.61 -20.73 -0.92
CA MET A 313 5.03 -21.94 -0.35
C MET A 313 5.79 -22.32 0.94
N GLU A 314 5.05 -22.86 1.91
CA GLU A 314 5.58 -23.25 3.23
C GLU A 314 6.04 -22.10 4.14
N SER A 315 5.90 -20.84 3.70
CA SER A 315 6.16 -19.69 4.58
C SER A 315 4.92 -19.36 5.45
N PRO A 316 5.12 -18.76 6.63
CA PRO A 316 4.01 -18.25 7.44
C PRO A 316 3.12 -17.26 6.68
N LEU A 317 3.68 -16.52 5.74
CA LEU A 317 2.95 -15.60 4.87
C LEU A 317 1.98 -16.33 3.94
N TYR A 318 2.31 -17.56 3.48
CA TYR A 318 1.43 -18.38 2.66
C TYR A 318 0.17 -18.82 3.42
N ASP A 319 0.31 -19.22 4.67
CA ASP A 319 -0.84 -19.56 5.50
C ASP A 319 -1.70 -18.34 5.85
N ALA A 320 -1.07 -17.20 6.09
CA ALA A 320 -1.78 -15.93 6.25
C ALA A 320 -2.54 -15.53 4.98
N THR A 321 -1.98 -15.77 3.79
CA THR A 321 -2.64 -15.54 2.50
C THR A 321 -3.90 -16.39 2.37
N LYS A 322 -3.84 -17.68 2.70
CA LYS A 322 -5.01 -18.57 2.70
C LYS A 322 -6.11 -18.08 3.66
N ARG A 323 -5.73 -17.57 4.83
CA ARG A 323 -6.67 -16.99 5.80
C ARG A 323 -7.31 -15.71 5.25
N GLN A 324 -6.52 -14.80 4.71
CA GLN A 324 -7.01 -13.57 4.10
C GLN A 324 -7.99 -13.86 2.96
N ASN A 325 -7.72 -14.84 2.11
CA ASN A 325 -8.61 -15.25 1.02
C ASN A 325 -9.93 -15.84 1.52
N ARG A 326 -9.92 -16.56 2.66
CA ARG A 326 -11.15 -17.04 3.29
C ARG A 326 -12.01 -15.93 3.87
N MET A 327 -11.37 -14.92 4.48
CA MET A 327 -12.07 -13.76 5.06
C MET A 327 -12.61 -12.81 3.98
N PHE A 328 -11.94 -12.73 2.85
CA PHE A 328 -12.26 -11.81 1.75
C PHE A 328 -12.32 -12.52 0.39
N PRO A 329 -13.25 -13.46 0.19
CA PRO A 329 -13.30 -14.28 -1.02
C PRO A 329 -13.44 -13.46 -2.31
N HIS A 330 -14.04 -12.26 -2.25
CA HIS A 330 -14.16 -11.36 -3.41
C HIS A 330 -12.83 -10.74 -3.84
N LYS A 331 -11.81 -10.72 -2.98
CA LYS A 331 -10.46 -10.24 -3.33
C LYS A 331 -9.67 -11.31 -4.11
N ALA A 332 -9.93 -12.59 -3.86
CA ALA A 332 -9.27 -13.68 -4.55
C ALA A 332 -9.60 -13.72 -6.06
N HIS A 333 -10.78 -13.24 -6.47
CA HIS A 333 -11.16 -13.13 -7.88
C HIS A 333 -10.54 -11.95 -8.64
N ARG A 334 -9.93 -10.99 -7.93
CA ARG A 334 -9.30 -9.81 -8.53
C ARG A 334 -7.90 -10.09 -9.07
N TYR A 335 -7.24 -11.09 -8.53
CA TYR A 335 -5.88 -11.51 -8.88
C TYR A 335 -5.95 -12.98 -9.29
N GLU A 336 -5.41 -13.30 -10.44
CA GLU A 336 -5.45 -14.64 -11.04
C GLU A 336 -4.85 -15.76 -10.17
N SER A 337 -4.17 -15.42 -9.05
CA SER A 337 -3.68 -16.39 -8.10
C SER A 337 -4.08 -16.05 -6.66
N SER A 338 -4.55 -17.09 -5.95
CA SER A 338 -4.79 -17.04 -4.51
C SER A 338 -3.52 -16.91 -3.66
N ASP A 339 -2.34 -16.71 -4.30
CA ASP A 339 -1.04 -16.79 -3.65
C ASP A 339 -0.49 -15.42 -3.23
N TYR A 340 -1.27 -14.35 -3.43
CA TYR A 340 -0.88 -13.00 -3.08
C TYR A 340 -1.48 -12.54 -1.75
N TYR A 341 -0.61 -12.12 -0.84
CA TYR A 341 -0.98 -11.43 0.39
C TYR A 341 -1.18 -9.94 0.10
N ILE A 342 -2.34 -9.41 0.42
CA ILE A 342 -2.72 -8.03 0.12
C ILE A 342 -2.49 -7.14 1.33
N THR A 343 -1.76 -6.04 1.11
CA THR A 343 -1.41 -5.04 2.12
C THR A 343 -1.59 -3.62 1.58
N ASN A 344 -1.52 -2.61 2.42
CA ASN A 344 -1.75 -1.23 1.99
C ASN A 344 -0.74 -0.25 2.58
N ILE A 345 -0.45 0.79 1.79
CA ILE A 345 0.21 2.03 2.21
C ILE A 345 -0.84 3.14 2.16
N PHE A 346 -0.95 3.91 3.23
CA PHE A 346 -1.91 5.00 3.38
C PHE A 346 -1.27 6.36 3.20
N PHE A 347 -2.07 7.35 2.82
CA PHE A 347 -1.69 8.75 2.97
C PHE A 347 -1.46 9.05 4.46
N PRO A 348 -0.46 9.88 4.84
CA PRO A 348 -0.11 10.17 6.24
C PRO A 348 -1.20 11.01 6.93
N PHE A 349 -2.37 10.41 7.06
CA PHE A 349 -3.54 10.95 7.75
C PHE A 349 -4.09 9.87 8.67
N GLY A 350 -4.20 10.13 9.95
CA GLY A 350 -4.69 9.14 10.89
C GLY A 350 -4.79 9.66 12.31
N ASP A 351 -5.25 8.80 13.20
CA ASP A 351 -5.38 9.07 14.63
C ASP A 351 -4.02 9.50 15.22
N GLU A 352 -4.01 10.60 15.95
CA GLU A 352 -2.82 11.15 16.63
C GLU A 352 -2.20 10.17 17.64
N SER A 353 -2.96 9.19 18.12
CA SER A 353 -2.47 8.13 19.00
C SER A 353 -1.69 7.02 18.30
N SER A 354 -1.68 6.98 16.95
CA SER A 354 -0.98 5.97 16.16
C SER A 354 0.52 6.27 16.05
N THR A 355 1.36 5.22 16.05
CA THR A 355 2.80 5.37 15.77
C THR A 355 3.03 5.78 14.30
N ILE A 356 4.25 6.26 14.01
CA ILE A 356 4.66 6.63 12.64
C ILE A 356 4.34 5.50 11.66
N GLU A 357 4.76 4.28 12.00
CA GLU A 357 4.62 3.10 11.14
C GLU A 357 3.14 2.78 10.86
N LYS A 358 2.32 2.74 11.92
CA LYS A 358 0.89 2.41 11.81
C LYS A 358 0.06 3.46 11.09
N THR A 359 0.57 4.67 10.98
CA THR A 359 -0.10 5.75 10.25
C THR A 359 0.02 5.55 8.74
N VAL A 360 1.19 5.08 8.26
CA VAL A 360 1.49 4.96 6.83
C VAL A 360 1.32 3.52 6.33
N PHE A 361 1.57 2.53 7.17
CA PHE A 361 1.52 1.12 6.80
C PHE A 361 0.35 0.41 7.48
N SER A 362 -0.38 -0.38 6.72
CA SER A 362 -1.41 -1.26 7.30
C SER A 362 -0.76 -2.28 8.24
N GLN A 363 -1.50 -2.72 9.27
CA GLN A 363 -0.98 -3.68 10.25
C GLN A 363 -0.48 -4.97 9.57
N ASN A 364 -1.20 -5.47 8.57
CA ASN A 364 -0.78 -6.65 7.82
C ASN A 364 0.47 -6.41 6.94
N LEU A 365 0.78 -5.15 6.54
CA LEU A 365 2.06 -4.84 5.90
C LEU A 365 3.21 -4.90 6.91
N LEU A 366 3.02 -4.32 8.10
CA LEU A 366 4.00 -4.38 9.18
C LEU A 366 4.31 -5.83 9.60
N ASP A 367 3.27 -6.65 9.69
CA ASP A 367 3.40 -8.08 10.00
C ASP A 367 4.14 -8.82 8.87
N ALA A 368 3.78 -8.55 7.60
CA ALA A 368 4.46 -9.14 6.45
C ALA A 368 5.94 -8.73 6.36
N MET A 369 6.28 -7.48 6.64
CA MET A 369 7.68 -7.01 6.67
C MET A 369 8.49 -7.78 7.71
N SER A 370 7.93 -8.01 8.89
CA SER A 370 8.60 -8.81 9.93
C SER A 370 8.85 -10.26 9.49
N VAL A 371 7.96 -10.85 8.70
CA VAL A 371 8.13 -12.21 8.16
C VAL A 371 9.12 -12.25 7.00
N ILE A 372 9.07 -11.26 6.10
CA ILE A 372 9.98 -11.19 4.94
C ILE A 372 11.42 -10.93 5.40
N GLY A 373 11.60 -10.08 6.40
CA GLY A 373 12.91 -9.79 6.99
C GLY A 373 13.39 -10.81 8.02
N ALA A 374 12.59 -11.85 8.29
CA ALA A 374 12.94 -12.88 9.26
C ALA A 374 14.09 -13.75 8.75
N ASN A 375 15.08 -14.00 9.62
CA ASN A 375 16.11 -14.97 9.41
C ASN A 375 15.73 -16.34 10.03
N GLU A 376 16.64 -17.32 10.02
CA GLU A 376 16.37 -18.64 10.57
C GLU A 376 15.96 -18.60 12.05
N ARG A 377 16.55 -17.70 12.82
CA ARG A 377 16.21 -17.49 14.23
C ARG A 377 14.79 -16.92 14.38
N ASP A 378 14.48 -15.88 13.61
CA ASP A 378 13.23 -15.17 13.69
C ASP A 378 12.04 -16.05 13.24
N VAL A 379 12.24 -16.91 12.22
CA VAL A 379 11.22 -17.85 11.73
C VAL A 379 10.75 -18.83 12.83
N LYS A 380 11.63 -19.26 13.72
CA LYS A 380 11.29 -20.20 14.81
C LYS A 380 10.29 -19.63 15.83
N VAL A 381 10.19 -18.32 15.92
CA VAL A 381 9.33 -17.62 16.88
C VAL A 381 8.15 -16.90 16.24
N ILE A 382 7.90 -17.11 14.94
CA ILE A 382 6.73 -16.54 14.27
C ILE A 382 5.46 -17.20 14.79
N GLU A 383 4.51 -16.38 15.24
CA GLU A 383 3.20 -16.82 15.68
C GLU A 383 2.12 -16.43 14.66
N LEU A 384 1.14 -17.32 14.49
CA LEU A 384 0.00 -17.13 13.62
C LEU A 384 -1.26 -17.03 14.48
N GLU A 385 -1.81 -15.84 14.61
CA GLU A 385 -3.14 -15.61 15.17
C GLU A 385 -4.23 -15.71 14.07
N GLU A 386 -5.49 -15.63 14.47
CA GLU A 386 -6.61 -15.85 13.56
C GLU A 386 -6.63 -14.85 12.38
N ASP A 387 -6.24 -13.61 12.62
CA ASP A 387 -6.21 -12.51 11.66
C ASP A 387 -4.82 -11.88 11.45
N ARG A 388 -3.78 -12.35 12.15
CA ARG A 388 -2.43 -11.79 12.13
C ARG A 388 -1.34 -12.84 12.08
N ILE A 389 -0.21 -12.46 11.47
CA ILE A 389 1.10 -13.10 11.66
C ILE A 389 2.01 -12.09 12.35
N TYR A 390 2.75 -12.50 13.34
CA TYR A 390 3.69 -11.62 14.02
C TYR A 390 4.83 -12.37 14.68
N ILE A 391 5.92 -11.68 14.91
CA ILE A 391 7.01 -12.16 15.77
C ILE A 391 6.73 -11.60 17.16
N PRO A 392 6.58 -12.44 18.19
CA PRO A 392 6.37 -11.99 19.56
C PRO A 392 7.43 -10.98 19.99
N VAL A 393 7.02 -9.95 20.70
CA VAL A 393 7.94 -8.98 21.29
C VAL A 393 8.62 -9.65 22.48
N THR A 394 9.62 -10.47 22.20
CA THR A 394 10.66 -10.76 23.17
C THR A 394 11.69 -9.63 23.10
N ASN A 395 12.46 -9.41 24.17
CA ASN A 395 13.42 -8.29 24.24
C ASN A 395 14.45 -8.24 23.11
N PHE A 396 14.45 -9.18 22.16
CA PHE A 396 15.51 -9.39 21.18
C PHE A 396 15.04 -9.70 19.75
N GLY A 397 13.75 -9.76 19.44
CA GLY A 397 13.36 -10.44 18.20
C GLY A 397 12.71 -9.57 17.13
N ARG A 398 11.87 -8.62 17.50
CA ARG A 398 10.96 -7.99 16.53
C ARG A 398 11.63 -6.90 15.68
N SER A 399 12.55 -6.14 16.27
CA SER A 399 13.13 -4.98 15.59
C SER A 399 14.02 -5.37 14.43
N ARG A 400 14.82 -6.45 14.55
CA ARG A 400 15.72 -6.90 13.49
C ARG A 400 14.94 -7.28 12.21
N SER A 401 14.03 -8.24 12.33
CA SER A 401 13.24 -8.71 11.18
C SER A 401 12.41 -7.59 10.56
N PHE A 402 11.84 -6.72 11.36
CA PHE A 402 11.10 -5.56 10.88
C PHE A 402 12.00 -4.57 10.13
N LEU A 403 13.20 -4.24 10.66
CA LEU A 403 14.16 -3.36 10.00
C LEU A 403 14.67 -3.97 8.68
N SER A 404 14.95 -5.27 8.66
CA SER A 404 15.30 -5.99 7.43
C SER A 404 14.17 -5.94 6.39
N GLY A 405 12.94 -6.16 6.82
CA GLY A 405 11.75 -6.02 5.95
C GLY A 405 11.55 -4.60 5.43
N LEU A 406 11.86 -3.57 6.24
CA LEU A 406 11.83 -2.17 5.79
C LEU A 406 12.86 -1.90 4.69
N CYS A 407 14.06 -2.50 4.75
CA CYS A 407 15.05 -2.39 3.67
C CYS A 407 14.51 -2.97 2.36
N CYS A 408 13.90 -4.16 2.42
CA CYS A 408 13.25 -4.77 1.25
C CYS A 408 12.11 -3.91 0.70
N LEU A 409 11.26 -3.36 1.57
CA LEU A 409 10.16 -2.48 1.18
C LEU A 409 10.67 -1.21 0.51
N GLN A 410 11.69 -0.58 1.09
CA GLN A 410 12.32 0.64 0.55
C GLN A 410 12.84 0.40 -0.88
N GLN A 411 13.55 -0.68 -1.11
CA GLN A 411 14.07 -1.03 -2.43
C GLN A 411 12.94 -1.26 -3.44
N GLN A 412 11.92 -2.02 -3.08
CA GLN A 412 10.78 -2.27 -3.95
C GLN A 412 10.01 -0.99 -4.30
N LEU A 413 9.73 -0.13 -3.32
CA LEU A 413 9.04 1.13 -3.57
C LEU A 413 9.87 2.08 -4.43
N SER A 414 11.19 2.12 -4.24
CA SER A 414 12.11 2.90 -5.07
C SER A 414 12.08 2.45 -6.53
N ASN A 415 12.08 1.13 -6.77
CA ASN A 415 11.94 0.56 -8.10
C ASN A 415 10.58 0.91 -8.74
N HIS A 416 9.50 0.87 -7.96
CA HIS A 416 8.18 1.29 -8.44
C HIS A 416 8.13 2.76 -8.81
N ILE A 417 8.71 3.65 -8.01
CA ILE A 417 8.81 5.08 -8.32
C ILE A 417 9.62 5.29 -9.60
N ALA A 418 10.77 4.62 -9.74
CA ALA A 418 11.60 4.71 -10.93
C ALA A 418 10.85 4.25 -12.20
N ASN A 419 10.11 3.15 -12.12
CA ASN A 419 9.33 2.63 -13.24
C ASN A 419 8.14 3.52 -13.58
N ALA A 420 7.44 4.05 -12.57
CA ALA A 420 6.34 4.98 -12.78
C ALA A 420 6.79 6.30 -13.45
N ASN A 421 8.06 6.63 -13.36
CA ASN A 421 8.66 7.82 -13.97
C ASN A 421 9.26 7.55 -15.38
N LYS A 422 9.12 6.34 -15.92
CA LYS A 422 9.50 6.01 -17.30
C LYS A 422 8.28 6.15 -18.21
N GLY A 423 8.42 6.83 -19.32
CA GLY A 423 7.39 6.90 -20.37
C GLY A 423 7.24 8.28 -20.98
N ASP A 424 6.90 8.32 -22.27
CA ASP A 424 6.74 9.56 -23.02
C ASP A 424 5.46 10.32 -22.67
N TYR A 425 4.47 9.64 -22.05
CA TYR A 425 3.23 10.27 -21.54
C TYR A 425 3.54 11.36 -20.51
N LEU A 426 4.65 11.28 -19.77
CA LEU A 426 5.07 12.31 -18.80
C LEU A 426 5.27 13.70 -19.41
N LYS A 427 5.54 13.75 -20.73
CA LYS A 427 5.75 14.98 -21.49
C LYS A 427 4.49 15.44 -22.19
N LYS A 428 3.39 14.66 -22.12
CA LYS A 428 2.12 14.93 -22.79
C LYS A 428 1.16 15.63 -21.84
N THR A 429 0.33 16.51 -22.37
CA THR A 429 -0.82 17.07 -21.64
C THR A 429 -2.03 16.18 -21.91
N PRO A 430 -2.82 15.79 -20.89
CA PRO A 430 -4.04 15.02 -21.09
C PRO A 430 -5.01 15.72 -22.06
N GLN A 431 -5.50 15.00 -23.05
CA GLN A 431 -6.40 15.51 -24.08
C GLN A 431 -7.87 15.23 -23.77
N ASN A 432 -8.14 14.32 -22.84
CA ASN A 432 -9.48 13.93 -22.43
C ASN A 432 -9.51 13.58 -20.93
N GLU A 433 -10.70 13.32 -20.42
CA GLU A 433 -10.90 13.01 -19.00
C GLU A 433 -10.30 11.66 -18.59
N LYS A 434 -10.29 10.66 -19.47
CA LYS A 434 -9.67 9.36 -19.19
C LYS A 434 -8.16 9.50 -18.92
N GLN A 435 -7.48 10.27 -19.77
CA GLN A 435 -6.03 10.55 -19.61
C GLN A 435 -5.76 11.41 -18.37
N ARG A 436 -6.64 12.38 -18.06
CA ARG A 436 -6.55 13.18 -16.83
C ARG A 436 -6.66 12.29 -15.59
N ASN A 437 -7.64 11.40 -15.55
CA ASN A 437 -7.82 10.45 -14.46
C ASN A 437 -6.61 9.51 -14.30
N ALA A 438 -6.06 9.01 -15.41
CA ALA A 438 -4.85 8.20 -15.40
C ALA A 438 -3.64 8.98 -14.84
N GLN A 439 -3.49 10.26 -15.21
CA GLN A 439 -2.45 11.14 -14.67
C GLN A 439 -2.61 11.32 -13.15
N ILE A 440 -3.81 11.66 -12.67
CA ILE A 440 -4.10 11.81 -11.24
C ILE A 440 -3.78 10.52 -10.50
N TYR A 441 -4.25 9.37 -10.98
CA TYR A 441 -3.96 8.06 -10.39
C TYR A 441 -2.46 7.83 -10.24
N ARG A 442 -1.68 8.01 -11.31
CA ARG A 442 -0.23 7.78 -11.27
C ARG A 442 0.46 8.72 -10.28
N GLN A 443 0.07 9.96 -10.27
CA GLN A 443 0.65 10.97 -9.39
C GLN A 443 0.35 10.68 -7.93
N THR A 444 -0.90 10.34 -7.57
CA THR A 444 -1.27 10.01 -6.19
C THR A 444 -0.59 8.72 -5.73
N GLN A 445 -0.51 7.69 -6.58
CA GLN A 445 0.19 6.45 -6.26
C GLN A 445 1.70 6.64 -6.09
N SER A 446 2.31 7.53 -6.89
CA SER A 446 3.72 7.90 -6.74
C SER A 446 3.95 8.68 -5.44
N MET A 447 3.06 9.59 -5.07
CA MET A 447 3.16 10.36 -3.83
C MET A 447 3.05 9.45 -2.59
N LEU A 448 2.11 8.50 -2.58
CA LEU A 448 1.98 7.51 -1.51
C LEU A 448 3.27 6.69 -1.34
N ALA A 449 3.85 6.24 -2.45
CA ALA A 449 5.12 5.50 -2.42
C ALA A 449 6.27 6.37 -1.89
N ARG A 450 6.36 7.65 -2.28
CA ARG A 450 7.40 8.59 -1.80
C ARG A 450 7.28 8.87 -0.30
N ASN A 451 6.06 9.09 0.19
CA ASN A 451 5.80 9.27 1.62
C ASN A 451 6.24 8.02 2.41
N ALA A 452 5.93 6.84 1.89
CA ALA A 452 6.34 5.57 2.50
C ALA A 452 7.88 5.40 2.50
N VAL A 453 8.57 5.73 1.39
CA VAL A 453 10.05 5.72 1.33
C VAL A 453 10.64 6.72 2.32
N ALA A 454 10.08 7.92 2.44
CA ALA A 454 10.56 8.90 3.42
C ALA A 454 10.43 8.37 4.86
N VAL A 455 9.34 7.68 5.17
CA VAL A 455 9.14 7.02 6.48
C VAL A 455 10.16 5.89 6.69
N THR A 456 10.39 5.03 5.69
CA THR A 456 11.39 3.95 5.84
C THR A 456 12.80 4.52 6.07
N ILE A 457 13.18 5.56 5.33
CA ILE A 457 14.47 6.24 5.53
C ILE A 457 14.55 6.81 6.97
N TRP A 458 13.51 7.50 7.43
CA TRP A 458 13.48 8.07 8.78
C TRP A 458 13.69 7.01 9.86
N LEU A 459 13.01 5.87 9.75
CA LEU A 459 13.11 4.77 10.70
C LEU A 459 14.49 4.11 10.69
N LEU A 460 15.05 3.88 9.50
CA LEU A 460 16.39 3.29 9.36
C LEU A 460 17.48 4.25 9.84
N GLU A 461 17.40 5.56 9.55
CA GLU A 461 18.34 6.55 10.08
C GLU A 461 18.25 6.64 11.61
N ARG A 462 17.05 6.59 12.19
CA ARG A 462 16.87 6.52 13.66
C ARG A 462 17.55 5.29 14.26
N ALA A 463 17.43 4.13 13.61
CA ALA A 463 18.04 2.90 14.08
C ALA A 463 19.57 2.93 14.00
N LYS A 464 20.16 3.71 13.09
CA LYS A 464 21.63 3.79 12.89
C LYS A 464 22.29 4.88 13.73
N ASP A 465 21.64 6.01 13.94
CA ASP A 465 22.29 7.22 14.47
C ASP A 465 22.41 7.19 16.00
N ALA A 466 23.65 7.28 16.48
CA ALA A 466 23.98 7.40 17.89
C ALA A 466 23.48 8.70 18.52
N ASN A 467 23.50 9.79 17.75
CA ASN A 467 23.17 11.14 18.18
C ASN A 467 21.86 11.60 17.53
N TRP A 468 20.88 10.70 17.45
CA TRP A 468 19.62 10.91 16.75
C TRP A 468 18.93 12.22 17.14
N GLU A 469 18.85 12.52 18.44
CA GLU A 469 18.16 13.73 18.93
C GLU A 469 18.81 15.02 18.41
N GLU A 470 20.12 15.01 18.16
CA GLU A 470 20.86 16.14 17.58
C GLU A 470 20.75 16.18 16.05
N ASN A 471 20.73 15.02 15.40
CA ASN A 471 20.81 14.89 13.95
C ASN A 471 19.45 14.78 13.25
N LYS A 472 18.39 14.38 13.95
CA LYS A 472 17.05 14.17 13.37
C LYS A 472 16.54 15.36 12.54
N HIS A 473 16.86 16.59 12.93
CA HIS A 473 16.46 17.78 12.18
C HIS A 473 17.12 17.87 10.79
N LYS A 474 18.37 17.40 10.66
CA LYS A 474 19.06 17.36 9.36
C LYS A 474 18.43 16.31 8.43
N VAL A 475 18.12 15.14 8.98
CA VAL A 475 17.42 14.07 8.25
C VAL A 475 16.04 14.55 7.84
N LEU A 476 15.28 15.13 8.78
CA LEU A 476 13.95 15.69 8.52
C LEU A 476 13.95 16.68 7.35
N ASN A 477 14.79 17.72 7.42
CA ASN A 477 14.84 18.73 6.37
C ASN A 477 15.20 18.13 5.01
N ARG A 478 16.16 17.21 4.96
CA ARG A 478 16.55 16.51 3.73
C ARG A 478 15.39 15.70 3.12
N LEU A 479 14.58 15.04 3.96
CA LEU A 479 13.40 14.28 3.50
C LEU A 479 12.29 15.23 3.04
N LEU A 480 12.00 16.28 3.79
CA LEU A 480 10.95 17.23 3.45
C LEU A 480 11.25 18.03 2.18
N ASP A 481 12.53 18.36 1.92
CA ASP A 481 12.95 19.02 0.68
C ASP A 481 12.69 18.18 -0.58
N GLN A 482 12.52 16.87 -0.43
CA GLN A 482 12.21 15.94 -1.51
C GLN A 482 10.69 15.75 -1.73
N LEU A 483 9.86 16.30 -0.86
CA LEU A 483 8.40 16.19 -0.94
C LEU A 483 7.80 17.51 -1.41
N PRO A 484 6.67 17.48 -2.15
CA PRO A 484 5.96 18.70 -2.51
C PRO A 484 5.48 19.41 -1.24
N GLU A 485 5.50 20.74 -1.25
CA GLU A 485 4.97 21.55 -0.15
C GLU A 485 3.46 21.34 -0.02
N ASP A 486 2.79 21.44 -1.14
CA ASP A 486 1.35 21.26 -1.30
C ASP A 486 1.05 20.25 -2.41
N TRP A 487 -0.06 19.55 -2.29
CA TRP A 487 -0.58 18.62 -3.29
C TRP A 487 -2.09 18.83 -3.42
N TYR A 488 -2.53 19.53 -4.47
CA TYR A 488 -3.94 19.86 -4.67
C TYR A 488 -4.64 20.43 -3.42
N GLY A 489 -3.96 21.32 -2.69
CA GLY A 489 -4.46 21.91 -1.44
C GLY A 489 -4.20 21.06 -0.18
N LEU A 490 -3.60 19.89 -0.31
CA LEU A 490 -3.17 19.09 0.83
C LEU A 490 -1.75 19.47 1.26
N PRO A 491 -1.51 19.96 2.49
CA PRO A 491 -0.19 20.35 2.96
C PRO A 491 0.68 19.13 3.29
N VAL A 492 1.22 18.47 2.26
CA VAL A 492 1.96 17.19 2.38
C VAL A 492 3.17 17.34 3.28
N ARG A 493 3.99 18.39 3.05
CA ARG A 493 5.22 18.61 3.78
C ARG A 493 4.97 18.86 5.28
N ASP A 494 3.96 19.65 5.62
CA ASP A 494 3.60 19.92 7.02
C ASP A 494 3.05 18.67 7.71
N ARG A 495 2.25 17.88 7.00
CA ARG A 495 1.74 16.59 7.54
C ARG A 495 2.87 15.60 7.79
N MET A 496 3.82 15.47 6.86
CA MET A 496 4.97 14.60 7.04
C MET A 496 5.88 15.12 8.17
N ARG A 497 6.03 16.43 8.32
CA ARG A 497 6.75 17.04 9.44
C ARG A 497 6.11 16.63 10.77
N SER A 498 4.82 16.88 10.95
CA SER A 498 4.08 16.51 12.17
C SER A 498 4.17 15.01 12.44
N LEU A 499 3.93 14.16 11.42
CA LEU A 499 4.06 12.71 11.54
C LEU A 499 5.42 12.29 12.11
N LEU A 500 6.51 12.78 11.53
CA LEU A 500 7.86 12.32 11.86
C LEU A 500 8.41 12.92 13.18
N THR A 501 7.92 14.08 13.62
CA THR A 501 8.44 14.76 14.81
C THR A 501 7.58 14.63 16.06
N GLU A 502 6.27 14.45 15.91
CA GLU A 502 5.31 14.49 17.02
C GLU A 502 4.83 13.09 17.43
N ARG A 503 5.03 12.08 16.57
CA ARG A 503 4.58 10.72 16.86
C ARG A 503 5.68 9.80 17.33
N GLU A 504 5.31 8.84 18.15
CA GLU A 504 6.19 7.78 18.59
C GLU A 504 6.48 6.77 17.46
N SER A 505 7.57 6.04 17.60
CA SER A 505 7.97 4.95 16.71
C SER A 505 8.27 3.69 17.51
N CYS A 506 7.95 2.52 16.94
CA CYS A 506 8.36 1.23 17.51
C CYS A 506 9.85 0.93 17.29
N VAL A 507 10.49 1.60 16.33
CA VAL A 507 11.93 1.49 16.09
C VAL A 507 12.67 2.33 17.13
N LYS A 508 13.58 1.68 17.86
CA LYS A 508 14.39 2.35 18.87
C LYS A 508 15.62 3.01 18.23
N GLN A 509 16.21 3.91 18.97
CA GLN A 509 17.43 4.58 18.60
C GLN A 509 18.62 3.63 18.74
N ARG A 510 19.52 3.66 17.74
CA ARG A 510 20.80 2.93 17.76
C ARG A 510 20.69 1.45 18.06
N GLU A 511 20.06 0.73 17.15
CA GLU A 511 19.99 -0.72 17.13
C GLU A 511 20.85 -1.37 16.01
N LEU A 512 21.30 -0.55 15.03
CA LEU A 512 22.12 -0.97 13.90
C LEU A 512 23.54 -0.40 14.00
N TYR A 513 24.55 -1.22 13.80
CA TYR A 513 25.96 -0.90 14.00
C TYR A 513 26.80 -1.34 12.80
N LYS A 514 27.69 -0.45 12.34
CA LYS A 514 28.77 -0.84 11.41
C LYS A 514 29.87 -1.62 12.12
N ASN A 515 30.74 -2.28 11.35
CA ASN A 515 31.83 -3.09 11.89
C ASN A 515 32.73 -2.33 12.88
N HIS A 516 33.06 -1.08 12.60
CA HIS A 516 33.90 -0.23 13.48
C HIS A 516 33.18 0.28 14.74
N GLU A 517 31.84 0.18 14.77
CA GLU A 517 31.02 0.61 15.90
C GLU A 517 30.61 -0.53 16.82
N ILE A 518 30.57 -1.77 16.30
CA ILE A 518 30.04 -2.92 17.04
C ILE A 518 30.82 -3.19 18.34
N THR A 519 32.11 -2.92 18.34
CA THR A 519 32.99 -3.11 19.49
C THR A 519 32.73 -2.11 20.63
N MET A 520 31.96 -1.04 20.37
CA MET A 520 31.61 -0.06 21.42
C MET A 520 30.75 -0.64 22.54
N HIS A 521 30.14 -1.82 22.31
CA HIS A 521 29.39 -2.54 23.34
C HIS A 521 30.30 -3.31 24.33
N LEU A 522 31.55 -3.50 23.96
CA LEU A 522 32.54 -4.11 24.86
C LEU A 522 32.99 -3.08 25.90
N PRO A 523 33.23 -3.50 27.16
CA PRO A 523 33.91 -2.66 28.14
C PRO A 523 35.29 -2.21 27.61
N GLU A 524 35.73 -1.04 28.01
CA GLU A 524 36.92 -0.36 27.48
C GLU A 524 38.13 -1.28 27.34
N LYS A 525 38.52 -1.96 28.40
CA LYS A 525 39.67 -2.88 28.40
C LYS A 525 39.53 -4.02 27.38
N THR A 526 38.36 -4.62 27.31
CA THR A 526 38.09 -5.72 26.37
C THR A 526 38.02 -5.18 24.92
N ARG A 527 37.45 -4.01 24.72
CA ARG A 527 37.38 -3.34 23.44
C ARG A 527 38.76 -3.00 22.88
N GLU A 528 39.61 -2.40 23.69
CA GLU A 528 40.99 -2.07 23.31
C GLU A 528 41.73 -3.35 22.89
N CYS A 529 41.64 -4.40 23.69
CA CYS A 529 42.25 -5.71 23.42
C CYS A 529 41.74 -6.29 22.09
N PHE A 530 40.43 -6.34 21.88
CA PHE A 530 39.82 -6.86 20.66
C PHE A 530 40.16 -6.02 19.41
N ASN A 531 40.13 -4.69 19.51
CA ASN A 531 40.45 -3.82 18.39
C ASN A 531 41.94 -3.90 18.00
N GLU A 532 42.84 -3.97 18.97
CA GLU A 532 44.28 -4.17 18.68
C GLU A 532 44.53 -5.49 17.99
N PHE A 533 43.90 -6.56 18.47
CA PHE A 533 43.98 -7.89 17.87
C PHE A 533 43.45 -7.90 16.42
N THR A 534 42.21 -7.41 16.19
CA THR A 534 41.62 -7.39 14.84
C THR A 534 42.37 -6.48 13.88
N GLY A 535 42.89 -5.32 14.35
CA GLY A 535 43.69 -4.42 13.53
C GLY A 535 45.00 -5.07 13.06
N ARG A 536 45.67 -5.86 13.92
CA ARG A 536 46.87 -6.62 13.53
C ARG A 536 46.54 -7.74 12.53
N ILE A 537 45.44 -8.48 12.73
CA ILE A 537 44.99 -9.46 11.76
C ILE A 537 44.70 -8.80 10.41
N GLN A 538 43.94 -7.72 10.39
CA GLN A 538 43.62 -7.00 9.14
C GLN A 538 44.90 -6.59 8.38
N THR A 539 45.85 -5.96 9.06
CA THR A 539 47.14 -5.56 8.46
C THR A 539 47.90 -6.72 7.85
N SER A 540 47.88 -7.90 8.50
CA SER A 540 48.55 -9.07 7.98
C SER A 540 47.81 -9.78 6.86
N LEU A 541 46.49 -9.53 6.74
CA LEU A 541 45.68 -10.05 5.65
C LEU A 541 45.64 -9.12 4.43
N ASP A 542 46.17 -7.86 4.51
CA ASP A 542 46.12 -6.89 3.42
C ASP A 542 46.71 -7.46 2.10
N GLU A 543 47.85 -8.17 2.18
CA GLU A 543 48.47 -8.81 1.00
C GLU A 543 47.59 -9.93 0.42
N ILE A 544 46.94 -10.73 1.28
CA ILE A 544 46.06 -11.83 0.86
C ILE A 544 44.78 -11.27 0.25
N VAL A 545 44.26 -10.19 0.81
CA VAL A 545 43.05 -9.49 0.33
C VAL A 545 43.29 -8.91 -1.07
N GLU A 546 44.47 -8.30 -1.30
CA GLU A 546 44.87 -7.80 -2.63
C GLU A 546 45.07 -8.95 -3.64
N GLU A 547 45.70 -10.03 -3.22
CA GLU A 547 45.94 -11.20 -4.10
C GLU A 547 44.67 -11.93 -4.52
N LEU A 548 43.70 -12.05 -3.60
CA LEU A 548 42.41 -12.72 -3.84
C LEU A 548 41.34 -11.79 -4.38
N GLU A 549 41.63 -10.50 -4.62
CA GLU A 549 40.67 -9.49 -5.05
C GLU A 549 39.39 -9.46 -4.16
N VAL A 550 39.55 -9.59 -2.86
CA VAL A 550 38.43 -9.65 -1.90
C VAL A 550 37.75 -8.29 -1.81
N ASP A 551 36.45 -8.25 -1.96
CA ASP A 551 35.69 -7.01 -1.89
C ASP A 551 35.49 -6.50 -0.45
N LEU A 552 35.18 -5.20 -0.30
CA LEU A 552 34.94 -4.57 1.02
C LEU A 552 33.84 -5.23 1.84
N PRO A 553 32.69 -5.64 1.29
CA PRO A 553 31.66 -6.36 2.03
C PRO A 553 32.14 -7.66 2.66
N CYS A 554 32.99 -8.42 1.99
CA CYS A 554 33.59 -9.64 2.53
C CYS A 554 34.50 -9.36 3.74
N LEU A 555 35.28 -8.28 3.67
CA LEU A 555 36.12 -7.85 4.81
C LEU A 555 35.30 -7.41 6.00
N GLU A 556 34.23 -6.66 5.77
CA GLU A 556 33.31 -6.28 6.82
C GLU A 556 32.67 -7.52 7.47
N LEU A 557 32.26 -8.49 6.68
CA LEU A 557 31.68 -9.74 7.15
C LEU A 557 32.67 -10.57 8.00
N LEU A 558 33.95 -10.56 7.64
CA LEU A 558 35.00 -11.21 8.44
C LEU A 558 35.14 -10.57 9.83
N VAL A 559 35.11 -9.24 9.91
CA VAL A 559 35.15 -8.54 11.21
C VAL A 559 33.94 -8.89 12.08
N TYR A 560 32.76 -8.93 11.50
CA TYR A 560 31.55 -9.37 12.21
C TYR A 560 31.66 -10.84 12.68
N SER A 561 32.19 -11.70 11.84
CA SER A 561 32.42 -13.12 12.19
C SER A 561 33.36 -13.28 13.36
N MET A 562 34.51 -12.58 13.36
CA MET A 562 35.43 -12.56 14.49
C MET A 562 34.78 -12.02 15.76
N PHE A 563 33.97 -10.96 15.67
CA PHE A 563 33.26 -10.39 16.80
C PHE A 563 32.24 -11.37 17.41
N ILE A 564 31.46 -12.05 16.56
CA ILE A 564 30.49 -13.06 16.99
C ILE A 564 31.21 -14.17 17.75
N ARG A 565 32.29 -14.72 17.17
CA ARG A 565 33.06 -15.79 17.84
C ARG A 565 33.63 -15.31 19.15
N PHE A 566 34.24 -14.15 19.18
CA PHE A 566 34.80 -13.60 20.42
C PHE A 566 33.74 -13.50 21.53
N CYS A 567 32.56 -12.96 21.24
CA CYS A 567 31.49 -12.83 22.21
C CYS A 567 30.95 -14.17 22.69
N VAL A 568 30.72 -15.10 21.78
CA VAL A 568 30.17 -16.43 22.08
C VAL A 568 31.16 -17.25 22.86
N ASP A 569 32.42 -17.29 22.48
CA ASP A 569 33.42 -18.08 23.18
C ASP A 569 33.81 -17.46 24.54
N THR A 570 33.83 -16.13 24.65
CA THR A 570 33.97 -15.44 25.94
C THR A 570 32.84 -15.85 26.89
N TYR A 571 31.61 -15.90 26.41
CA TYR A 571 30.47 -16.35 27.22
C TYR A 571 30.61 -17.81 27.65
N LYS A 572 31.02 -18.72 26.74
CA LYS A 572 31.23 -20.13 27.04
C LYS A 572 32.38 -20.35 28.06
N TYR A 573 33.49 -19.68 27.82
CA TYR A 573 34.71 -19.88 28.61
C TYR A 573 34.60 -19.28 30.02
N LEU A 574 34.11 -18.05 30.14
CA LEU A 574 34.02 -17.37 31.43
C LEU A 574 32.73 -17.70 32.20
N GLY A 575 31.70 -18.18 31.53
CA GLY A 575 30.36 -18.37 32.08
C GLY A 575 29.57 -17.06 32.31
N PRO A 576 28.28 -17.16 32.63
CA PRO A 576 27.36 -16.02 32.65
C PRO A 576 27.80 -14.86 33.55
N GLU A 577 28.28 -15.12 34.74
CA GLU A 577 28.59 -14.06 35.71
C GLU A 577 29.89 -13.31 35.39
N LYS A 578 30.94 -13.99 34.95
CA LYS A 578 32.20 -13.33 34.59
C LYS A 578 32.12 -12.64 33.23
N SER A 579 31.30 -13.14 32.33
CA SER A 579 31.07 -12.53 31.03
C SER A 579 30.46 -11.14 31.14
N LYS A 580 29.70 -10.82 32.19
CA LYS A 580 29.14 -9.47 32.40
C LYS A 580 30.24 -8.40 32.45
N THR A 581 31.39 -8.74 33.05
CA THR A 581 32.54 -7.83 33.14
C THR A 581 33.33 -7.76 31.83
N ALA A 582 33.38 -8.86 31.07
CA ALA A 582 34.15 -8.95 29.84
C ALA A 582 33.38 -8.43 28.59
N LEU A 583 32.10 -8.72 28.50
CA LEU A 583 31.26 -8.40 27.35
C LEU A 583 30.32 -7.20 27.57
N GLY A 584 30.10 -6.82 28.83
CA GLY A 584 29.07 -5.83 29.19
C GLY A 584 27.65 -6.40 29.17
N PRO A 585 26.67 -5.64 29.68
CA PRO A 585 25.32 -6.17 29.93
C PRO A 585 24.57 -6.56 28.65
N ARG A 586 24.77 -5.84 27.55
CA ARG A 586 24.09 -6.09 26.26
C ARG A 586 24.56 -7.40 25.63
N LEU A 587 25.86 -7.54 25.43
CA LEU A 587 26.44 -8.71 24.76
C LEU A 587 26.35 -9.98 25.61
N THR A 588 26.35 -9.87 26.94
CA THR A 588 26.15 -11.03 27.84
C THR A 588 24.74 -11.61 27.70
N LYS A 589 23.73 -10.81 27.35
CA LYS A 589 22.38 -11.28 27.03
C LYS A 589 22.29 -11.78 25.59
N TRP A 590 23.02 -11.17 24.67
CA TRP A 590 22.96 -11.48 23.25
C TRP A 590 23.68 -12.80 22.90
N ALA A 591 24.85 -13.05 23.45
CA ALA A 591 25.67 -14.23 23.11
C ALA A 591 24.94 -15.58 23.32
N PRO A 592 24.24 -15.83 24.47
CA PRO A 592 23.48 -17.06 24.63
C PRO A 592 22.32 -17.22 23.65
N LEU A 593 21.69 -16.13 23.19
CA LEU A 593 20.63 -16.21 22.21
C LEU A 593 21.15 -16.65 20.84
N ILE A 594 22.33 -16.16 20.45
CA ILE A 594 23.00 -16.62 19.23
C ILE A 594 23.31 -18.12 19.33
N LEU A 595 23.85 -18.59 20.47
CA LEU A 595 24.15 -20.01 20.69
C LEU A 595 22.89 -20.89 20.68
N GLU A 596 21.79 -20.40 21.21
CA GLU A 596 20.52 -21.13 21.22
C GLU A 596 19.93 -21.22 19.79
N SER A 597 20.06 -20.15 19.02
CA SER A 597 19.51 -20.04 17.66
C SER A 597 20.36 -20.78 16.63
N TYR A 598 21.69 -20.70 16.77
CA TYR A 598 22.68 -21.32 15.90
C TYR A 598 23.56 -22.24 16.75
N PRO A 599 23.16 -23.49 16.97
CA PRO A 599 23.96 -24.43 17.77
C PRO A 599 25.37 -24.55 17.19
N ASP A 600 26.35 -24.68 18.07
CA ASP A 600 27.73 -24.89 17.66
C ASP A 600 27.82 -26.07 16.65
N PRO A 601 28.57 -25.92 15.58
CA PRO A 601 28.54 -26.88 14.48
C PRO A 601 28.83 -28.30 15.00
N SER A 602 27.87 -29.19 14.89
CA SER A 602 28.09 -30.65 14.90
C SER A 602 28.84 -31.01 13.61
N ASP A 603 29.19 -32.26 13.39
CA ASP A 603 30.00 -32.70 12.23
C ASP A 603 29.42 -32.40 10.82
N HIS A 604 28.30 -31.70 10.72
CA HIS A 604 27.73 -31.21 9.48
C HIS A 604 28.08 -29.73 9.28
N ASP A 605 28.92 -29.47 8.29
CA ASP A 605 29.32 -28.12 7.90
C ASP A 605 28.13 -27.35 7.33
N LEU A 606 27.94 -26.09 7.79
CA LEU A 606 26.85 -25.18 7.37
C LEU A 606 27.10 -24.53 5.99
N LEU A 607 28.37 -24.55 5.52
CA LEU A 607 28.76 -24.03 4.22
C LEU A 607 29.18 -25.18 3.29
N PRO A 608 28.88 -25.11 1.96
CA PRO A 608 29.39 -26.06 0.99
C PRO A 608 30.94 -26.09 1.01
N GLU A 609 31.53 -27.26 1.02
CA GLU A 609 33.02 -27.44 1.11
C GLU A 609 33.77 -26.86 -0.12
N ASP A 610 33.11 -26.69 -1.24
CA ASP A 610 33.72 -26.24 -2.51
C ASP A 610 33.30 -24.82 -2.93
N SER A 611 32.88 -23.97 -1.99
CA SER A 611 32.50 -22.57 -2.30
C SER A 611 33.71 -21.64 -2.29
N ASP A 612 33.68 -20.55 -3.05
CA ASP A 612 34.68 -19.47 -3.03
C ASP A 612 34.87 -18.95 -1.59
N THR A 613 33.76 -18.88 -0.82
CA THR A 613 33.77 -18.51 0.60
C THR A 613 34.58 -19.50 1.45
N ASP A 614 34.43 -20.81 1.21
CA ASP A 614 35.20 -21.81 1.92
C ASP A 614 36.71 -21.74 1.63
N TYR A 615 37.07 -21.47 0.37
CA TYR A 615 38.46 -21.24 -0.02
C TYR A 615 39.01 -19.98 0.69
N LEU A 616 38.29 -18.87 0.67
CA LEU A 616 38.67 -17.65 1.38
C LEU A 616 38.87 -17.86 2.86
N LEU A 617 37.92 -18.49 3.55
CA LEU A 617 38.01 -18.75 4.99
C LEU A 617 39.12 -19.75 5.35
N THR A 618 39.44 -20.67 4.45
CA THR A 618 40.58 -21.59 4.62
C THR A 618 41.90 -20.82 4.57
N THR A 619 42.09 -19.97 3.55
CA THR A 619 43.29 -19.15 3.38
C THR A 619 43.48 -18.17 4.56
N ILE A 620 42.38 -17.52 5.01
CA ILE A 620 42.40 -16.65 6.18
C ILE A 620 42.77 -17.43 7.45
N HIS A 621 42.19 -18.61 7.64
CA HIS A 621 42.54 -19.46 8.77
C HIS A 621 44.02 -19.85 8.80
N GLU A 622 44.59 -20.25 7.64
CA GLU A 622 46.01 -20.62 7.51
C GLU A 622 46.91 -19.44 7.90
N ALA A 623 46.60 -18.26 7.40
CA ALA A 623 47.32 -17.02 7.73
C ALA A 623 47.22 -16.68 9.24
N ILE A 624 46.06 -16.84 9.87
CA ILE A 624 45.87 -16.61 11.29
C ILE A 624 46.71 -17.63 12.14
N VAL A 625 46.79 -18.88 11.68
CA VAL A 625 47.63 -19.90 12.34
C VAL A 625 49.11 -19.51 12.27
N GLU A 626 49.60 -19.14 11.09
CA GLU A 626 50.98 -18.70 10.88
C GLU A 626 51.30 -17.45 11.73
N MET A 627 50.42 -16.46 11.74
CA MET A 627 50.58 -15.28 12.61
C MET A 627 50.73 -15.66 14.08
N ARG A 628 49.88 -16.57 14.59
CA ARG A 628 49.91 -16.98 15.97
C ARG A 628 51.20 -17.69 16.33
N GLU A 629 51.76 -18.52 15.41
CA GLU A 629 53.05 -19.18 15.60
C GLU A 629 54.19 -18.18 15.66
N ASN A 630 54.11 -17.10 14.88
CA ASN A 630 55.16 -16.06 14.79
C ASN A 630 55.03 -14.96 15.86
N ASP A 631 53.81 -14.63 16.31
CA ASP A 631 53.53 -13.56 17.28
C ASP A 631 52.44 -13.98 18.28
N ILE A 632 52.76 -14.90 19.15
CA ILE A 632 51.84 -15.38 20.19
C ILE A 632 51.41 -14.29 21.18
N ASP A 633 52.19 -13.22 21.33
CA ASP A 633 51.89 -12.14 22.28
C ASP A 633 50.71 -11.30 21.84
N THR A 634 50.39 -11.26 20.55
CA THR A 634 49.16 -10.65 19.99
C THR A 634 47.90 -11.48 20.38
N PHE A 635 48.00 -12.80 20.52
CA PHE A 635 46.86 -13.66 20.79
C PHE A 635 46.57 -13.84 22.27
N LYS A 636 47.59 -13.89 23.15
CA LYS A 636 47.42 -14.09 24.59
C LYS A 636 46.36 -13.21 25.26
N PRO A 637 46.32 -11.87 25.02
CA PRO A 637 45.35 -11.00 25.68
C PRO A 637 43.90 -11.34 25.34
N VAL A 638 43.65 -11.77 24.10
CA VAL A 638 42.30 -12.13 23.61
C VAL A 638 41.92 -13.51 24.11
N GLU A 639 42.88 -14.43 24.18
CA GLU A 639 42.68 -15.78 24.72
C GLU A 639 42.35 -15.80 26.23
N GLU A 640 42.71 -14.75 26.98
CA GLU A 640 42.25 -14.59 28.38
C GLU A 640 40.72 -14.45 28.47
N TYR A 641 40.08 -13.93 27.44
CA TYR A 641 38.63 -13.77 27.36
C TYR A 641 37.97 -14.95 26.62
N ALA A 642 38.38 -15.22 25.38
CA ALA A 642 37.73 -16.20 24.51
C ALA A 642 38.18 -17.64 24.76
N GLY A 643 39.11 -17.85 25.67
CA GLY A 643 39.68 -19.14 25.98
C GLY A 643 40.95 -19.45 25.15
N PRO A 644 41.75 -20.41 25.61
CA PRO A 644 42.99 -20.75 24.95
C PRO A 644 42.72 -21.37 23.58
N TRP A 645 43.58 -21.03 22.61
CA TRP A 645 43.57 -21.69 21.31
C TRP A 645 44.15 -23.11 21.46
N VAL A 646 43.31 -24.08 21.18
CA VAL A 646 43.73 -25.50 21.22
C VAL A 646 43.57 -26.05 19.80
N ASP A 647 44.65 -26.00 19.02
CA ASP A 647 44.73 -26.53 17.65
C ASP A 647 43.46 -26.36 16.77
N LYS A 648 42.89 -27.48 16.34
CA LYS A 648 41.71 -27.50 15.45
C LYS A 648 40.41 -27.02 16.13
N HIS A 649 40.40 -26.74 17.41
CA HIS A 649 39.20 -26.38 18.20
C HIS A 649 39.25 -24.98 18.81
N GLY A 650 40.22 -24.14 18.40
CA GLY A 650 40.29 -22.74 18.86
C GLY A 650 39.12 -21.89 18.34
N TRP A 651 38.88 -20.79 19.03
CA TRP A 651 37.79 -19.84 18.71
C TRP A 651 37.88 -19.25 17.29
N LEU A 652 39.07 -19.22 16.65
CA LEU A 652 39.28 -18.87 15.24
C LEU A 652 39.70 -20.08 14.37
N SER A 653 39.38 -21.32 14.78
CA SER A 653 39.56 -22.46 13.89
C SER A 653 38.76 -22.31 12.61
N ARG A 654 39.17 -22.96 11.51
CA ARG A 654 38.44 -22.95 10.24
C ARG A 654 36.93 -23.21 10.43
N ARG A 655 36.60 -24.21 11.25
CA ARG A 655 35.22 -24.57 11.59
C ARG A 655 34.51 -23.46 12.33
N SER A 656 35.14 -22.79 13.27
CA SER A 656 34.60 -21.70 14.03
C SER A 656 34.37 -20.46 13.16
N LEU A 657 35.29 -20.15 12.24
CA LEU A 657 35.15 -19.04 11.29
C LEU A 657 34.02 -19.30 10.30
N ARG A 658 33.90 -20.51 9.75
CA ARG A 658 32.81 -20.91 8.86
C ARG A 658 31.44 -20.74 9.54
N TRP A 659 31.29 -21.22 10.76
CA TRP A 659 30.08 -21.05 11.53
C TRP A 659 29.78 -19.56 11.80
N ALA A 660 30.76 -18.79 12.20
CA ALA A 660 30.57 -17.37 12.50
C ALA A 660 30.23 -16.56 11.24
N TRP A 661 30.82 -16.93 10.12
CA TRP A 661 30.48 -16.31 8.83
C TRP A 661 29.02 -16.57 8.46
N TYR A 662 28.58 -17.82 8.55
CA TYR A 662 27.19 -18.18 8.33
C TYR A 662 26.24 -17.40 9.25
N VAL A 663 26.54 -17.32 10.53
CA VAL A 663 25.74 -16.54 11.50
C VAL A 663 25.77 -15.06 11.16
N ALA A 664 26.90 -14.51 10.75
CA ALA A 664 27.01 -13.12 10.36
C ALA A 664 26.15 -12.82 9.12
N GLU A 665 26.20 -13.65 8.09
CA GLU A 665 25.37 -13.51 6.88
C GLU A 665 23.86 -13.53 7.21
N ASP A 666 23.43 -14.41 8.12
CA ASP A 666 22.02 -14.54 8.50
C ASP A 666 21.54 -13.39 9.42
N GLU A 667 22.42 -12.87 10.29
CA GLU A 667 22.07 -11.79 11.25
C GLU A 667 22.22 -10.37 10.67
N LEU A 668 23.05 -10.16 9.64
CA LEU A 668 23.30 -8.84 9.07
C LEU A 668 22.09 -8.30 8.31
N LEU A 669 21.96 -6.97 8.33
CA LEU A 669 21.03 -6.23 7.51
C LEU A 669 21.79 -5.53 6.38
N ARG A 670 21.31 -5.68 5.14
CA ARG A 670 21.80 -4.97 3.96
C ARG A 670 20.93 -3.75 3.73
N VAL A 671 21.52 -2.57 3.89
CA VAL A 671 20.80 -1.30 3.72
C VAL A 671 21.28 -0.66 2.42
N SER A 672 20.41 -0.67 1.41
CA SER A 672 20.64 0.06 0.18
C SER A 672 20.04 1.46 0.27
N TYR A 673 20.73 2.44 -0.30
CA TYR A 673 20.27 3.82 -0.34
C TYR A 673 19.69 4.12 -1.71
N PRO A 674 18.35 4.31 -1.82
CA PRO A 674 17.82 4.78 -3.08
C PRO A 674 18.40 6.15 -3.40
N PRO A 675 18.73 6.43 -4.67
CA PRO A 675 19.17 7.75 -5.06
C PRO A 675 18.13 8.78 -4.62
N TYR A 676 18.56 9.83 -3.92
CA TYR A 676 17.65 10.88 -3.39
C TYR A 676 16.76 11.51 -4.47
N SER A 677 17.20 11.47 -5.73
CA SER A 677 16.40 11.88 -6.90
C SER A 677 15.08 11.10 -7.07
N LEU A 678 14.95 9.90 -6.48
CA LEU A 678 13.71 9.13 -6.53
C LEU A 678 12.64 9.66 -5.57
N VAL A 679 13.05 10.34 -4.51
CA VAL A 679 12.12 10.98 -3.57
C VAL A 679 11.71 12.37 -4.09
N ALA A 680 12.55 13.00 -4.91
CA ALA A 680 12.26 14.29 -5.54
C ALA A 680 11.07 14.20 -6.51
N GLY A 681 10.15 15.14 -6.42
CA GLY A 681 8.90 15.18 -7.15
C GLY A 681 9.07 15.21 -8.68
N TYR A 682 7.99 14.95 -9.35
CA TYR A 682 7.72 15.18 -10.76
C TYR A 682 8.24 16.55 -11.22
N PRO A 683 8.65 16.69 -12.50
CA PRO A 683 9.50 17.79 -12.86
C PRO A 683 8.86 19.09 -12.41
N PRO A 684 9.47 19.80 -11.45
CA PRO A 684 9.31 21.22 -11.43
C PRO A 684 9.89 21.71 -12.75
N GLU A 685 9.35 22.77 -13.26
CA GLU A 685 10.04 23.61 -14.23
C GLU A 685 11.53 23.58 -13.90
N ALA A 686 12.36 23.28 -14.88
CA ALA A 686 13.76 22.93 -14.72
C ALA A 686 14.48 23.75 -13.62
N PRO A 687 15.19 23.10 -12.69
CA PRO A 687 15.80 23.80 -11.57
C PRO A 687 16.84 24.79 -12.11
N SER A 688 16.71 26.04 -11.69
CA SER A 688 17.60 27.14 -12.06
C SER A 688 19.04 27.03 -11.51
N LYS A 689 19.39 25.92 -10.83
CA LYS A 689 20.77 25.61 -10.41
C LYS A 689 21.05 24.11 -10.55
N PRO A 690 22.20 23.73 -11.11
CA PRO A 690 22.61 22.34 -11.23
C PRO A 690 22.86 21.75 -9.83
N VAL A 691 22.03 20.80 -9.41
CA VAL A 691 22.36 19.92 -8.29
C VAL A 691 23.60 19.13 -8.69
N ARG A 692 24.67 19.17 -7.88
CA ARG A 692 25.87 18.35 -8.11
C ARG A 692 25.43 16.90 -8.25
N ARG A 693 25.54 16.36 -9.46
CA ARG A 693 25.38 14.93 -9.71
C ARG A 693 26.50 14.22 -8.96
N ARG A 694 26.13 13.36 -7.99
CA ARG A 694 27.02 12.27 -7.59
C ARG A 694 27.31 11.41 -8.81
N SER A 695 28.54 10.92 -8.93
CA SER A 695 28.95 10.04 -10.03
C SER A 695 28.06 8.80 -10.07
N GLN A 696 27.82 8.25 -11.24
CA GLN A 696 26.99 7.06 -11.47
C GLN A 696 27.47 5.80 -10.71
N ASP A 697 28.72 5.82 -10.22
CA ASP A 697 29.33 4.72 -9.48
C ASP A 697 28.93 4.60 -8.00
N GLU A 698 28.15 5.58 -7.43
CA GLU A 698 27.72 5.54 -6.03
C GLU A 698 26.36 4.87 -5.81
N SER A 699 25.70 4.33 -6.85
CA SER A 699 24.31 3.83 -6.76
C SER A 699 24.16 2.38 -6.27
N ASP A 700 25.24 1.61 -6.19
CA ASP A 700 25.20 0.16 -5.91
C ASP A 700 25.89 -0.23 -4.58
N HIS A 701 26.24 0.71 -3.71
CA HIS A 701 26.81 0.37 -2.42
C HIS A 701 25.72 0.04 -1.40
N GLU A 702 25.68 -1.23 -1.00
CA GLU A 702 24.93 -1.70 0.16
C GLU A 702 25.82 -1.57 1.39
N ASP A 703 25.34 -0.86 2.41
CA ASP A 703 25.99 -0.82 3.73
C ASP A 703 25.53 -2.03 4.56
N LEU A 704 26.47 -2.72 5.20
CA LEU A 704 26.19 -3.81 6.11
C LEU A 704 26.06 -3.29 7.54
N TYR A 705 24.98 -3.70 8.21
CA TYR A 705 24.74 -3.36 9.62
C TYR A 705 24.44 -4.61 10.43
N PHE A 706 24.98 -4.64 11.65
CA PHE A 706 24.69 -5.67 12.62
C PHE A 706 23.66 -5.18 13.63
N TYR A 707 22.66 -5.99 13.91
CA TYR A 707 21.61 -5.67 14.86
C TYR A 707 21.97 -6.12 16.28
N ILE A 708 22.04 -5.20 17.22
CA ILE A 708 22.16 -5.49 18.65
C ILE A 708 20.99 -4.78 19.36
N PRO A 709 20.04 -5.54 19.95
CA PRO A 709 18.86 -4.99 20.57
C PRO A 709 19.19 -4.05 21.72
N ALA A 710 18.43 -2.96 21.87
CA ALA A 710 18.55 -2.08 23.02
C ALA A 710 18.11 -2.80 24.30
N LEU A 711 18.77 -2.52 25.44
CA LEU A 711 18.28 -2.95 26.74
C LEU A 711 16.97 -2.20 27.07
N ASN A 712 16.02 -2.89 27.71
CA ASN A 712 14.85 -2.21 28.24
C ASN A 712 15.26 -1.30 29.40
N GLU A 713 14.61 -0.14 29.55
CA GLU A 713 14.89 0.84 30.62
C GLU A 713 14.79 0.25 32.04
N ALA A 714 14.07 -0.85 32.22
CA ALA A 714 13.96 -1.58 33.50
C ALA A 714 15.14 -2.52 33.78
N GLU A 715 16.09 -2.66 32.85
CA GLU A 715 17.18 -3.64 32.91
C GLU A 715 18.58 -2.99 32.83
N GLY A 716 18.65 -1.64 32.75
CA GLY A 716 19.88 -0.85 32.71
C GLY A 716 20.46 -0.51 34.07
#